data_ed187332c44b92fa0c4b41ffce48d7a6
#
_entry.id   ed187332c44b92fa0c4b41ffce48d7a6
#
_cell.length_a   1.000
_cell.length_b   1.000
_cell.length_c   1.000
_cell.angle_alpha   90.00
_cell.angle_beta   90.00
_cell.angle_gamma   90.00
#
_symmetry.space_group_name_H-M   'P 1'
#
loop_
_entity.id
_entity.type
_entity.pdbx_description
1 polymer ?
#
loop_
_entity_poly.entity_id
_entity_poly.type
_entity_poly.pdbx_seq_one_letter_code
_entity_poly.pdbx_strand_id
1 'polypeptide(L)'
;MAIANFEDMRKKKYAIIDQFMKLAQQVDILNGLGLDIEGQVLIELKTKLEKDNFKVLVIGEFKNGKSTFINSMLGDEILPAYPTPCTAVINEVKYGEKKRAILFFKNPLPDNVSEKILDTVKQYMKQYEGKEIPPIEIDVSQLVKYVAIPNKYTNDQAESIRELPYSKVELEYPIDICRDGIEIIDSPGLNENEVRTKVTEEYLDQADAILFVFKCPQVGGKSEMEYVENQIKTRGHKDIFFVCNGINLLLPEERPEFIKYYQDMLESQTALGRDGIFFVNALGALQAKKAKDSQKLKDTGMVEFESALSEYLRNNKGKTKLLQVIDPSLSYIKVLREQHIASYSSLLNQDFADLQKRISEAMPKLKIAEDRKDIVEQKIELAMEDLKKLVKDAMDVKYGSIIANIPTAIDKMELDNHMTANPFKQKEKKAALENEVISKLDNYVHGEMSAWIKLELNKLIEEFVTKLQKDIGSDIDLFYENLDEFRYVVSGVEKPKEISGFERVSAMILGTIVGGPAYGALGASLGFGEIVKRSAITLGAAFTAGAILAFTPIGIAAITTAASVATIGAGILQITTGGKALTDKYKKQLKDSFISKMKETREESCSNYAAGIASDVKEKYQDVVTALDNEIGIEKSKIASLEEDQKKSEADRTQKLGVLKEVENTLGEIENALNKLAKEIE
;
A
#
# COMPACT_ATOMS: atom_id res chain seq x y z
N MET A 1 27.45 -4.74 15.02
CA MET A 1 26.82 -3.66 15.80
C MET A 1 25.44 -3.27 15.29
N ALA A 2 25.19 -3.23 13.99
CA ALA A 2 23.85 -2.91 13.44
C ALA A 2 22.75 -3.89 13.87
N ILE A 3 23.07 -5.17 14.05
CA ILE A 3 22.12 -6.24 14.40
C ILE A 3 21.58 -6.10 15.85
N ALA A 4 22.38 -5.60 16.79
CA ALA A 4 21.95 -5.44 18.19
C ALA A 4 20.82 -4.40 18.37
N ASN A 5 20.69 -3.46 17.47
CA ASN A 5 19.73 -2.37 17.55
C ASN A 5 18.29 -2.77 17.18
N PHE A 6 18.11 -3.76 16.30
CA PHE A 6 16.77 -4.27 15.96
C PHE A 6 16.24 -5.27 16.98
N GLU A 7 17.11 -5.93 17.74
CA GLU A 7 16.71 -6.88 18.80
C GLU A 7 15.87 -6.19 19.89
N ASP A 8 16.18 -4.94 20.23
CA ASP A 8 15.40 -4.14 21.18
C ASP A 8 14.00 -3.84 20.65
N MET A 9 13.90 -3.42 19.39
CA MET A 9 12.60 -3.18 18.73
C MET A 9 11.75 -4.45 18.66
N ARG A 10 12.37 -5.58 18.36
CA ARG A 10 11.70 -6.88 18.36
C ARG A 10 11.19 -7.25 19.75
N LYS A 11 11.99 -7.07 20.80
CA LYS A 11 11.56 -7.31 22.19
C LYS A 11 10.35 -6.44 22.55
N LYS A 12 10.37 -5.16 22.18
CA LYS A 12 9.25 -4.24 22.38
C LYS A 12 8.00 -4.67 21.60
N LYS A 13 8.16 -5.09 20.33
CA LYS A 13 7.08 -5.65 19.50
C LYS A 13 6.41 -6.85 20.21
N TYR A 14 7.18 -7.82 20.67
CA TYR A 14 6.64 -8.99 21.38
C TYR A 14 6.01 -8.62 22.72
N ALA A 15 6.59 -7.66 23.44
CA ALA A 15 6.00 -7.17 24.69
C ALA A 15 4.63 -6.52 24.46
N ILE A 16 4.46 -5.77 23.37
CA ILE A 16 3.16 -5.20 22.98
C ILE A 16 2.17 -6.32 22.62
N ILE A 17 2.58 -7.31 21.85
CA ILE A 17 1.73 -8.47 21.49
C ILE A 17 1.26 -9.22 22.75
N ASP A 18 2.14 -9.40 23.76
CA ASP A 18 1.76 -10.00 25.04
C ASP A 18 0.67 -9.18 25.76
N GLN A 19 0.78 -7.85 25.76
CA GLN A 19 -0.28 -7.01 26.34
C GLN A 19 -1.59 -7.12 25.55
N PHE A 20 -1.55 -7.24 24.23
CA PHE A 20 -2.77 -7.46 23.42
C PHE A 20 -3.44 -8.78 23.72
N MET A 21 -2.68 -9.84 23.94
CA MET A 21 -3.25 -11.13 24.33
C MET A 21 -3.93 -11.07 25.69
N LYS A 22 -3.32 -10.38 26.67
CA LYS A 22 -3.93 -10.15 27.99
C LYS A 22 -5.20 -9.31 27.86
N LEU A 23 -5.17 -8.25 27.05
CA LEU A 23 -6.31 -7.37 26.82
C LEU A 23 -7.48 -8.13 26.15
N ALA A 24 -7.20 -8.99 25.16
CA ALA A 24 -8.21 -9.83 24.54
C ALA A 24 -8.88 -10.79 25.54
N GLN A 25 -8.11 -11.37 26.46
CA GLN A 25 -8.67 -12.19 27.55
C GLN A 25 -9.62 -11.39 28.45
N GLN A 26 -9.31 -10.12 28.73
CA GLN A 26 -10.21 -9.28 29.52
C GLN A 26 -11.53 -8.99 28.77
N VAL A 27 -11.46 -8.75 27.45
CA VAL A 27 -12.65 -8.60 26.60
C VAL A 27 -13.50 -9.88 26.60
N ASP A 28 -12.90 -11.04 26.49
CA ASP A 28 -13.61 -12.33 26.57
C ASP A 28 -14.31 -12.50 27.93
N ILE A 29 -13.67 -12.11 29.03
CA ILE A 29 -14.28 -12.14 30.36
C ILE A 29 -15.48 -11.19 30.42
N LEU A 30 -15.36 -9.97 29.91
CA LEU A 30 -16.45 -8.99 29.87
C LEU A 30 -17.63 -9.48 29.01
N ASN A 31 -17.34 -10.12 27.88
CA ASN A 31 -18.36 -10.73 27.02
C ASN A 31 -19.06 -11.92 27.72
N GLY A 32 -18.32 -12.69 28.52
CA GLY A 32 -18.88 -13.71 29.39
C GLY A 32 -19.84 -13.16 30.47
N LEU A 33 -19.73 -11.88 30.79
CA LEU A 33 -20.68 -11.17 31.65
C LEU A 33 -21.89 -10.61 30.92
N GLY A 34 -21.93 -10.71 29.58
CA GLY A 34 -23.03 -10.24 28.71
C GLY A 34 -22.87 -8.81 28.19
N LEU A 35 -21.65 -8.31 28.08
CA LEU A 35 -21.38 -6.94 27.60
C LEU A 35 -21.30 -6.82 26.08
N ASP A 36 -21.05 -7.93 25.36
CA ASP A 36 -20.97 -8.01 23.88
C ASP A 36 -20.00 -6.97 23.26
N ILE A 37 -18.81 -6.88 23.85
CA ILE A 37 -17.77 -5.93 23.43
C ILE A 37 -17.02 -6.49 22.23
N GLU A 38 -16.87 -5.67 21.19
CA GLU A 38 -16.15 -6.07 19.99
C GLU A 38 -14.63 -6.16 20.26
N GLY A 39 -14.08 -7.38 20.16
CA GLY A 39 -12.63 -7.65 20.30
C GLY A 39 -11.85 -7.57 19.00
N GLN A 40 -12.52 -7.35 17.85
CA GLN A 40 -11.90 -7.38 16.52
C GLN A 40 -10.77 -6.36 16.37
N VAL A 41 -10.88 -5.20 17.01
CA VAL A 41 -9.84 -4.15 17.01
C VAL A 41 -8.48 -4.67 17.46
N LEU A 42 -8.45 -5.54 18.47
CA LEU A 42 -7.19 -6.11 19.00
C LEU A 42 -6.59 -7.11 18.02
N ILE A 43 -7.43 -7.88 17.32
CA ILE A 43 -6.99 -8.82 16.29
C ILE A 43 -6.38 -8.05 15.12
N GLU A 44 -6.99 -6.95 14.70
CA GLU A 44 -6.51 -6.09 13.61
C GLU A 44 -5.19 -5.42 13.98
N LEU A 45 -5.08 -4.81 15.16
CA LEU A 45 -3.85 -4.19 15.64
C LEU A 45 -2.72 -5.20 15.80
N LYS A 46 -3.01 -6.39 16.34
CA LYS A 46 -2.05 -7.49 16.44
C LYS A 46 -1.58 -7.95 15.06
N THR A 47 -2.52 -8.20 14.14
CA THR A 47 -2.22 -8.64 12.78
C THR A 47 -1.38 -7.61 12.05
N LYS A 48 -1.70 -6.32 12.19
CA LYS A 48 -0.91 -5.22 11.64
C LYS A 48 0.50 -5.24 12.20
N LEU A 49 0.64 -5.31 13.53
CA LEU A 49 1.94 -5.35 14.19
C LEU A 49 2.77 -6.57 13.78
N GLU A 50 2.15 -7.75 13.60
CA GLU A 50 2.83 -8.97 13.18
C GLU A 50 3.29 -8.90 11.72
N LYS A 51 2.46 -8.35 10.82
CA LYS A 51 2.72 -8.26 9.38
C LYS A 51 3.55 -7.04 8.98
N ASP A 52 3.72 -6.07 9.87
CA ASP A 52 4.36 -4.79 9.56
C ASP A 52 5.89 -4.94 9.55
N ASN A 53 6.41 -5.37 8.42
CA ASN A 53 7.83 -5.46 8.13
C ASN A 53 8.36 -4.14 7.56
N PHE A 54 9.69 -3.95 7.59
CA PHE A 54 10.34 -2.79 6.99
C PHE A 54 10.70 -3.11 5.55
N LYS A 55 10.05 -2.46 4.60
CA LYS A 55 10.27 -2.65 3.17
C LYS A 55 11.35 -1.70 2.67
N VAL A 56 12.50 -2.24 2.30
CA VAL A 56 13.64 -1.51 1.74
C VAL A 56 13.69 -1.77 0.25
N LEU A 57 13.33 -0.78 -0.56
CA LEU A 57 13.27 -0.89 -2.01
C LEU A 57 14.58 -0.41 -2.64
N VAL A 58 15.22 -1.27 -3.43
CA VAL A 58 16.46 -0.98 -4.14
C VAL A 58 16.17 -0.68 -5.61
N ILE A 59 16.48 0.54 -6.05
CA ILE A 59 16.21 1.06 -7.39
C ILE A 59 17.52 1.54 -8.04
N GLY A 60 17.54 1.61 -9.36
CA GLY A 60 18.64 2.16 -10.15
C GLY A 60 18.64 1.59 -11.56
N GLU A 61 19.42 2.19 -12.47
CA GLU A 61 19.50 1.72 -13.84
C GLU A 61 20.08 0.31 -13.95
N PHE A 62 19.85 -0.30 -15.11
CA PHE A 62 20.47 -1.58 -15.44
C PHE A 62 21.99 -1.48 -15.42
N LYS A 63 22.67 -2.49 -14.87
CA LYS A 63 24.14 -2.56 -14.68
C LYS A 63 24.74 -1.62 -13.61
N ASN A 64 23.95 -0.94 -12.81
CA ASN A 64 24.47 -0.18 -11.67
C ASN A 64 24.93 -1.08 -10.50
N GLY A 65 24.71 -2.39 -10.61
CA GLY A 65 25.18 -3.37 -9.61
C GLY A 65 24.21 -3.51 -8.44
N LYS A 66 22.90 -3.27 -8.62
CA LYS A 66 21.85 -3.47 -7.59
C LYS A 66 21.93 -4.84 -6.94
N SER A 67 21.83 -5.91 -7.73
CA SER A 67 21.87 -7.29 -7.19
C SER A 67 23.21 -7.60 -6.49
N THR A 68 24.34 -7.07 -6.97
CA THR A 68 25.62 -7.18 -6.28
C THR A 68 25.62 -6.43 -4.95
N PHE A 69 25.02 -5.25 -4.92
CA PHE A 69 24.85 -4.44 -3.72
C PHE A 69 23.97 -5.17 -2.69
N ILE A 70 22.81 -5.70 -3.11
CA ILE A 70 21.94 -6.51 -2.26
C ILE A 70 22.70 -7.74 -1.76
N ASN A 71 23.37 -8.49 -2.62
CA ASN A 71 24.19 -9.64 -2.22
C ASN A 71 25.26 -9.24 -1.19
N SER A 72 25.83 -8.03 -1.29
CA SER A 72 26.80 -7.55 -0.29
C SER A 72 26.15 -7.25 1.07
N MET A 73 24.90 -6.75 1.08
CA MET A 73 24.12 -6.61 2.32
C MET A 73 23.84 -7.97 2.95
N LEU A 74 23.43 -8.94 2.13
CA LEU A 74 23.07 -10.29 2.52
C LEU A 74 24.29 -11.13 2.95
N GLY A 75 25.48 -10.77 2.47
CA GLY A 75 26.72 -11.49 2.76
C GLY A 75 26.92 -12.78 1.95
N ASP A 76 26.03 -13.07 0.98
CA ASP A 76 26.10 -14.23 0.09
C ASP A 76 25.57 -13.89 -1.31
N GLU A 77 25.94 -14.69 -2.33
CA GLU A 77 25.44 -14.57 -3.69
C GLU A 77 24.10 -15.27 -3.85
N ILE A 78 23.01 -14.56 -3.58
CA ILE A 78 21.64 -15.08 -3.60
C ILE A 78 20.91 -14.63 -4.86
N LEU A 79 21.02 -13.35 -5.16
CA LEU A 79 20.42 -12.78 -6.36
C LEU A 79 21.36 -12.94 -7.56
N PRO A 80 20.84 -13.35 -8.73
CA PRO A 80 21.65 -13.46 -9.92
C PRO A 80 22.21 -12.09 -10.34
N ALA A 81 23.54 -11.99 -10.39
CA ALA A 81 24.25 -10.78 -10.81
C ALA A 81 24.94 -11.03 -12.16
N TYR A 82 24.16 -11.13 -13.24
CA TYR A 82 24.71 -11.35 -14.58
C TYR A 82 24.80 -10.06 -15.42
N PRO A 83 25.70 -10.02 -16.44
CA PRO A 83 25.76 -8.88 -17.37
C PRO A 83 24.56 -8.73 -18.30
N THR A 84 23.68 -9.73 -18.36
CA THR A 84 22.41 -9.72 -19.13
C THR A 84 21.23 -9.43 -18.22
N PRO A 85 20.13 -8.80 -18.71
CA PRO A 85 18.95 -8.52 -17.91
C PRO A 85 18.37 -9.81 -17.34
N CYS A 86 18.55 -10.03 -16.05
CA CYS A 86 18.14 -11.27 -15.38
C CYS A 86 16.97 -11.07 -14.42
N THR A 87 16.74 -9.84 -13.95
CA THR A 87 15.68 -9.54 -13.01
C THR A 87 14.44 -9.10 -13.77
N ALA A 88 13.64 -10.07 -14.22
CA ALA A 88 12.36 -9.79 -14.90
C ALA A 88 11.17 -9.71 -13.95
N VAL A 89 11.39 -10.06 -12.67
CA VAL A 89 10.40 -10.18 -11.62
C VAL A 89 10.95 -9.53 -10.36
N ILE A 90 10.11 -8.93 -9.56
CA ILE A 90 10.48 -8.43 -8.21
C ILE A 90 10.94 -9.60 -7.35
N ASN A 91 12.10 -9.43 -6.68
CA ASN A 91 12.55 -10.37 -5.68
C ASN A 91 12.42 -9.72 -4.29
N GLU A 92 11.61 -10.31 -3.43
CA GLU A 92 11.46 -9.94 -2.01
C GLU A 92 12.32 -10.88 -1.17
N VAL A 93 13.38 -10.36 -0.56
CA VAL A 93 14.26 -11.14 0.33
C VAL A 93 13.80 -10.96 1.76
N LYS A 94 13.44 -12.06 2.42
CA LYS A 94 12.91 -12.14 3.77
C LYS A 94 13.73 -13.09 4.64
N TYR A 95 13.60 -12.96 5.96
CA TYR A 95 14.17 -13.95 6.86
C TYR A 95 13.37 -15.25 6.80
N GLY A 96 14.08 -16.37 6.70
CA GLY A 96 13.55 -17.71 6.86
C GLY A 96 14.62 -18.65 7.37
N GLU A 97 14.25 -19.62 8.19
CA GLU A 97 15.20 -20.62 8.72
C GLU A 97 15.74 -21.55 7.64
N LYS A 98 14.96 -21.73 6.57
CA LYS A 98 15.32 -22.56 5.41
C LYS A 98 15.53 -21.67 4.18
N LYS A 99 16.52 -22.05 3.37
CA LYS A 99 16.76 -21.43 2.06
C LYS A 99 15.74 -21.96 1.06
N ARG A 100 14.79 -21.12 0.64
CA ARG A 100 13.78 -21.46 -0.37
C ARG A 100 13.34 -20.25 -1.16
N ALA A 101 12.84 -20.47 -2.37
CA ALA A 101 12.22 -19.47 -3.19
C ALA A 101 10.77 -19.85 -3.46
N ILE A 102 9.85 -18.91 -3.33
CA ILE A 102 8.42 -19.09 -3.56
C ILE A 102 8.02 -18.17 -4.72
N LEU A 103 7.53 -18.78 -5.80
CA LEU A 103 7.12 -18.11 -7.04
C LEU A 103 5.62 -17.87 -7.00
N PHE A 104 5.19 -16.61 -7.01
CA PHE A 104 3.78 -16.21 -7.06
C PHE A 104 3.39 -15.89 -8.49
N PHE A 105 2.25 -16.39 -8.93
CA PHE A 105 1.74 -16.16 -10.28
C PHE A 105 0.96 -14.85 -10.38
N LYS A 106 0.95 -14.27 -11.59
CA LYS A 106 0.07 -13.16 -11.93
C LYS A 106 -1.37 -13.65 -12.02
N ASN A 107 -2.31 -12.85 -11.57
CA ASN A 107 -3.74 -13.11 -11.71
C ASN A 107 -4.46 -11.82 -12.18
N PRO A 108 -4.98 -11.78 -13.42
CA PRO A 108 -4.90 -12.83 -14.43
C PRO A 108 -3.48 -13.03 -14.99
N LEU A 109 -3.26 -14.20 -15.59
CA LEU A 109 -2.01 -14.46 -16.33
C LEU A 109 -1.91 -13.52 -17.56
N PRO A 110 -0.69 -13.09 -17.95
CA PRO A 110 -0.50 -12.33 -19.16
C PRO A 110 -0.89 -13.13 -20.41
N ASP A 111 -1.49 -12.47 -21.40
CA ASP A 111 -1.83 -13.09 -22.69
C ASP A 111 -0.58 -13.52 -23.48
N ASN A 112 0.56 -12.89 -23.21
CA ASN A 112 1.83 -13.04 -23.93
C ASN A 112 2.90 -13.76 -23.10
N VAL A 113 2.52 -14.77 -22.31
CA VAL A 113 3.49 -15.55 -21.52
C VAL A 113 4.60 -16.13 -22.40
N SER A 114 5.85 -16.04 -21.94
CA SER A 114 7.01 -16.57 -22.64
C SER A 114 6.90 -18.07 -22.93
N GLU A 115 7.19 -18.47 -24.16
CA GLU A 115 7.23 -19.89 -24.54
C GLU A 115 8.42 -20.64 -23.96
N LYS A 116 9.43 -19.89 -23.50
CA LYS A 116 10.69 -20.45 -22.95
C LYS A 116 10.61 -20.79 -21.46
N ILE A 117 9.46 -20.61 -20.82
CA ILE A 117 9.27 -21.10 -19.45
C ILE A 117 9.34 -22.64 -19.41
N LEU A 118 9.75 -23.17 -18.27
CA LEU A 118 9.89 -24.62 -18.08
C LEU A 118 8.59 -25.37 -18.37
N ASP A 119 8.68 -26.50 -19.05
CA ASP A 119 7.51 -27.31 -19.38
C ASP A 119 6.76 -27.79 -18.13
N THR A 120 7.47 -28.01 -17.02
CA THR A 120 6.87 -28.30 -15.71
C THR A 120 5.96 -27.17 -15.23
N VAL A 121 6.37 -25.92 -15.45
CA VAL A 121 5.56 -24.73 -15.11
C VAL A 121 4.34 -24.63 -16.02
N LYS A 122 4.51 -24.88 -17.33
CA LYS A 122 3.39 -24.91 -18.29
C LYS A 122 2.33 -25.95 -17.90
N GLN A 123 2.79 -27.16 -17.51
CA GLN A 123 1.88 -28.19 -17.04
C GLN A 123 1.18 -27.81 -15.73
N TYR A 124 1.92 -27.20 -14.81
CA TYR A 124 1.34 -26.72 -13.55
C TYR A 124 0.26 -25.67 -13.79
N MET A 125 0.53 -24.64 -14.61
CA MET A 125 -0.44 -23.61 -14.97
C MET A 125 -1.72 -24.20 -15.61
N LYS A 126 -1.59 -25.20 -16.49
CA LYS A 126 -2.75 -25.88 -17.10
C LYS A 126 -3.67 -26.58 -16.10
N GLN A 127 -3.14 -27.08 -14.96
CA GLN A 127 -3.96 -27.73 -13.92
C GLN A 127 -4.91 -26.74 -13.23
N TYR A 128 -4.60 -25.44 -13.27
CA TYR A 128 -5.36 -24.37 -12.63
C TYR A 128 -5.99 -23.41 -13.65
N GLU A 129 -6.19 -23.84 -14.91
CA GLU A 129 -6.81 -23.01 -15.94
C GLU A 129 -8.20 -22.52 -15.48
N GLY A 130 -8.41 -21.20 -15.50
CA GLY A 130 -9.63 -20.55 -15.00
C GLY A 130 -9.76 -20.43 -13.48
N LYS A 131 -8.69 -20.73 -12.72
CA LYS A 131 -8.62 -20.60 -11.25
C LYS A 131 -7.35 -19.86 -10.85
N GLU A 132 -7.32 -19.36 -9.63
CA GLU A 132 -6.10 -18.85 -9.04
C GLU A 132 -5.02 -19.94 -8.95
N ILE A 133 -3.82 -19.64 -9.44
CA ILE A 133 -2.69 -20.58 -9.48
C ILE A 133 -1.94 -20.46 -8.15
N PRO A 134 -1.86 -21.54 -7.35
CA PRO A 134 -1.10 -21.52 -6.10
C PRO A 134 0.39 -21.25 -6.34
N PRO A 135 1.12 -20.62 -5.40
CA PRO A 135 2.54 -20.40 -5.52
C PRO A 135 3.32 -21.74 -5.55
N ILE A 136 4.49 -21.72 -6.22
CA ILE A 136 5.40 -22.86 -6.32
C ILE A 136 6.61 -22.60 -5.43
N GLU A 137 6.93 -23.53 -4.54
CA GLU A 137 8.17 -23.54 -3.78
C GLU A 137 9.27 -24.28 -4.55
N ILE A 138 10.45 -23.67 -4.67
CA ILE A 138 11.62 -24.23 -5.33
C ILE A 138 12.89 -24.04 -4.48
N ASP A 139 13.92 -24.81 -4.75
CA ASP A 139 15.25 -24.55 -4.18
C ASP A 139 15.85 -23.27 -4.78
N VAL A 140 16.44 -22.42 -3.90
CA VAL A 140 17.04 -21.14 -4.32
C VAL A 140 18.08 -21.30 -5.42
N SER A 141 18.85 -22.39 -5.43
CA SER A 141 19.86 -22.69 -6.46
C SER A 141 19.28 -22.86 -7.87
N GLN A 142 17.99 -23.13 -7.96
CA GLN A 142 17.28 -23.29 -9.23
C GLN A 142 16.59 -22.01 -9.70
N LEU A 143 16.53 -20.96 -8.88
CA LEU A 143 15.80 -19.72 -9.16
C LEU A 143 16.09 -19.17 -10.55
N VAL A 144 17.36 -19.15 -10.95
CA VAL A 144 17.79 -18.64 -12.26
C VAL A 144 17.09 -19.33 -13.43
N LYS A 145 16.76 -20.63 -13.31
CA LYS A 145 16.07 -21.39 -14.38
C LYS A 145 14.62 -20.94 -14.57
N TYR A 146 14.01 -20.38 -13.54
CA TYR A 146 12.62 -19.95 -13.55
C TYR A 146 12.43 -18.49 -13.92
N VAL A 147 13.38 -17.61 -13.50
CA VAL A 147 13.22 -16.16 -13.62
C VAL A 147 14.18 -15.52 -14.65
N ALA A 148 15.21 -16.24 -15.13
CA ALA A 148 16.11 -15.73 -16.15
C ALA A 148 15.41 -15.72 -17.51
N ILE A 149 15.42 -14.56 -18.17
CA ILE A 149 15.02 -14.49 -19.58
C ILE A 149 16.19 -15.02 -20.42
N PRO A 150 15.97 -16.08 -21.23
CA PRO A 150 17.02 -16.59 -22.10
C PRO A 150 17.49 -15.50 -23.06
N ASN A 151 18.79 -15.36 -23.20
CA ASN A 151 19.56 -14.35 -23.91
C ASN A 151 18.89 -13.61 -25.06
N LYS A 152 18.90 -12.28 -25.00
CA LYS A 152 18.60 -11.32 -26.08
C LYS A 152 19.45 -11.45 -27.36
N TYR A 153 20.40 -12.36 -27.39
CA TYR A 153 21.28 -12.58 -28.54
C TYR A 153 20.73 -13.58 -29.57
N THR A 154 19.57 -14.17 -29.34
CA THR A 154 18.81 -14.79 -30.40
C THR A 154 18.01 -13.71 -31.09
N ASN A 155 18.11 -13.60 -32.43
CA ASN A 155 17.42 -12.65 -33.32
C ASN A 155 15.87 -12.74 -33.26
N ASP A 156 15.28 -13.17 -32.15
CA ASP A 156 13.86 -13.41 -31.96
C ASP A 156 13.24 -12.21 -31.24
N GLN A 157 12.91 -11.17 -32.01
CA GLN A 157 12.25 -9.95 -31.55
C GLN A 157 10.90 -10.26 -30.87
N ALA A 158 10.24 -11.35 -31.24
CA ALA A 158 8.96 -11.76 -30.66
C ALA A 158 9.07 -12.15 -29.18
N GLU A 159 10.18 -12.72 -28.73
CA GLU A 159 10.41 -13.13 -27.34
C GLU A 159 10.76 -11.96 -26.39
N SER A 160 11.22 -10.83 -26.94
CA SER A 160 11.57 -9.64 -26.13
C SER A 160 10.35 -8.93 -25.52
N ILE A 161 9.15 -9.21 -26.02
CA ILE A 161 7.87 -8.60 -25.61
C ILE A 161 7.12 -9.51 -24.63
N ARG A 162 7.53 -10.80 -24.52
CA ARG A 162 6.84 -11.79 -23.71
C ARG A 162 7.16 -11.63 -22.22
N GLU A 163 6.17 -11.89 -21.41
CA GLU A 163 6.24 -11.74 -19.95
C GLU A 163 6.41 -13.09 -19.25
N LEU A 164 7.09 -13.06 -18.09
CA LEU A 164 7.06 -14.18 -17.17
C LEU A 164 5.70 -14.27 -16.46
N PRO A 165 5.23 -15.48 -16.17
CA PRO A 165 3.93 -15.68 -15.52
C PRO A 165 3.91 -15.28 -14.04
N TYR A 166 5.06 -14.85 -13.49
CA TYR A 166 5.21 -14.56 -12.07
C TYR A 166 4.98 -13.08 -11.78
N SER A 167 4.27 -12.80 -10.68
CA SER A 167 4.09 -11.45 -10.12
C SER A 167 5.31 -11.06 -9.28
N LYS A 168 5.80 -11.99 -8.44
CA LYS A 168 6.96 -11.80 -7.57
C LYS A 168 7.61 -13.14 -7.20
N VAL A 169 8.81 -13.05 -6.67
CA VAL A 169 9.52 -14.14 -6.01
C VAL A 169 9.80 -13.74 -4.56
N GLU A 170 9.39 -14.56 -3.61
CA GLU A 170 9.82 -14.42 -2.23
C GLU A 170 11.00 -15.36 -1.95
N LEU A 171 12.09 -14.77 -1.47
CA LEU A 171 13.33 -15.48 -1.12
C LEU A 171 13.46 -15.52 0.40
N GLU A 172 13.27 -16.67 0.98
CA GLU A 172 13.53 -16.89 2.40
C GLU A 172 14.96 -17.37 2.60
N TYR A 173 15.67 -16.67 3.49
CA TYR A 173 17.07 -16.96 3.74
C TYR A 173 17.43 -16.65 5.20
N PRO A 174 18.30 -17.45 5.89
CA PRO A 174 18.70 -17.21 7.27
C PRO A 174 19.74 -16.08 7.36
N ILE A 175 19.31 -14.85 7.04
CA ILE A 175 20.14 -13.66 6.96
C ILE A 175 19.81 -12.72 8.11
N ASP A 176 20.84 -12.35 8.87
CA ASP A 176 20.66 -11.58 10.09
C ASP A 176 19.99 -10.22 9.86
N ILE A 177 20.29 -9.53 8.74
CA ILE A 177 19.66 -8.23 8.45
C ILE A 177 18.14 -8.33 8.24
N CYS A 178 17.64 -9.46 7.74
CA CYS A 178 16.21 -9.67 7.52
C CYS A 178 15.51 -10.29 8.74
N ARG A 179 16.25 -10.76 9.77
CA ARG A 179 15.69 -11.47 10.95
C ARG A 179 14.68 -10.62 11.72
N ASP A 180 14.87 -9.32 11.75
CA ASP A 180 14.08 -8.40 12.54
C ASP A 180 12.96 -7.73 11.72
N GLY A 181 12.50 -8.40 10.64
CA GLY A 181 11.38 -7.95 9.83
C GLY A 181 11.77 -6.95 8.74
N ILE A 182 13.04 -6.90 8.33
CA ILE A 182 13.45 -6.16 7.15
C ILE A 182 13.23 -7.04 5.92
N GLU A 183 12.52 -6.50 4.94
CA GLU A 183 12.34 -7.07 3.61
C GLU A 183 13.14 -6.24 2.61
N ILE A 184 14.08 -6.85 1.90
CA ILE A 184 14.84 -6.19 0.84
C ILE A 184 14.20 -6.52 -0.49
N ILE A 185 13.80 -5.49 -1.21
CA ILE A 185 13.08 -5.62 -2.48
C ILE A 185 14.02 -5.23 -3.61
N ASP A 186 14.45 -6.23 -4.43
CA ASP A 186 15.22 -6.02 -5.65
C ASP A 186 14.28 -5.73 -6.81
N SER A 187 14.36 -4.51 -7.34
CA SER A 187 13.56 -4.11 -8.49
C SER A 187 14.27 -4.37 -9.82
N PRO A 188 13.51 -4.64 -10.90
CA PRO A 188 14.04 -4.56 -12.26
C PRO A 188 14.78 -3.25 -12.52
N GLY A 189 15.77 -3.24 -13.42
CA GLY A 189 16.49 -2.02 -13.76
C GLY A 189 15.59 -1.00 -14.45
N LEU A 190 15.78 0.27 -14.11
CA LEU A 190 15.12 1.37 -14.78
C LEU A 190 15.56 1.41 -16.26
N ASN A 191 14.65 1.86 -17.15
CA ASN A 191 14.88 1.97 -18.59
C ASN A 191 15.11 0.62 -19.33
N GLU A 192 14.82 -0.52 -18.71
CA GLU A 192 14.91 -1.80 -19.42
C GLU A 192 13.71 -2.04 -20.34
N ASN A 193 12.49 -1.76 -19.86
CA ASN A 193 11.24 -1.79 -20.61
C ASN A 193 10.13 -1.21 -19.72
N GLU A 194 9.07 -0.70 -20.34
CA GLU A 194 7.97 0.00 -19.66
C GLU A 194 7.21 -0.86 -18.65
N VAL A 195 6.99 -2.14 -18.97
CA VAL A 195 6.29 -3.08 -18.06
C VAL A 195 7.08 -3.27 -16.75
N ARG A 196 8.42 -3.33 -16.83
CA ARG A 196 9.29 -3.51 -15.66
C ARG A 196 9.37 -2.25 -14.81
N THR A 197 9.35 -1.09 -15.44
CA THR A 197 9.32 0.20 -14.73
C THR A 197 8.03 0.32 -13.92
N LYS A 198 6.88 -0.07 -14.50
CA LYS A 198 5.58 -0.04 -13.83
C LYS A 198 5.53 -0.94 -12.58
N VAL A 199 6.09 -2.14 -12.67
CA VAL A 199 6.19 -3.06 -11.52
C VAL A 199 7.00 -2.42 -10.38
N THR A 200 8.09 -1.72 -10.68
CA THR A 200 8.89 -0.98 -9.68
C THR A 200 8.08 0.14 -9.02
N GLU A 201 7.23 0.82 -9.79
CA GLU A 201 6.39 1.92 -9.30
C GLU A 201 5.35 1.47 -8.27
N GLU A 202 4.78 0.28 -8.41
CA GLU A 202 3.83 -0.30 -7.44
C GLU A 202 4.46 -0.54 -6.06
N TYR A 203 5.76 -0.83 -6.01
CA TYR A 203 6.49 -1.02 -4.75
C TYR A 203 6.98 0.29 -4.12
N LEU A 204 7.08 1.37 -4.91
CA LEU A 204 7.48 2.68 -4.36
C LEU A 204 6.55 3.14 -3.24
N ASP A 205 5.24 3.00 -3.43
CA ASP A 205 4.23 3.46 -2.47
C ASP A 205 4.24 2.66 -1.15
N GLN A 206 4.82 1.45 -1.16
CA GLN A 206 4.90 0.57 0.00
C GLN A 206 6.26 0.64 0.72
N ALA A 207 7.24 1.34 0.16
CA ALA A 207 8.60 1.35 0.67
C ALA A 207 8.74 2.21 1.94
N ASP A 208 9.40 1.66 2.97
CA ASP A 208 9.81 2.40 4.17
C ASP A 208 11.13 3.15 3.97
N ALA A 209 12.00 2.61 3.12
CA ALA A 209 13.24 3.25 2.70
C ALA A 209 13.49 2.99 1.21
N ILE A 210 14.04 3.98 0.52
CA ILE A 210 14.43 3.89 -0.89
C ILE A 210 15.95 4.00 -0.98
N LEU A 211 16.56 2.98 -1.59
CA LEU A 211 17.98 2.94 -1.89
C LEU A 211 18.15 3.11 -3.39
N PHE A 212 18.60 4.30 -3.82
CA PHE A 212 18.85 4.57 -5.23
C PHE A 212 20.33 4.30 -5.56
N VAL A 213 20.57 3.27 -6.33
CA VAL A 213 21.93 2.80 -6.66
C VAL A 213 22.44 3.41 -7.96
N PHE A 214 23.45 4.24 -7.85
CA PHE A 214 24.25 4.76 -8.98
C PHE A 214 25.51 3.91 -9.20
N LYS A 215 26.11 4.07 -10.35
CA LYS A 215 27.38 3.44 -10.68
C LYS A 215 28.49 4.48 -10.86
N CYS A 216 29.57 4.36 -10.08
CA CYS A 216 30.79 5.15 -10.31
C CYS A 216 31.50 4.70 -11.60
N PRO A 217 32.09 5.63 -12.40
CA PRO A 217 32.15 7.07 -12.16
C PRO A 217 30.94 7.87 -12.71
N GLN A 218 29.91 7.24 -13.27
CA GLN A 218 28.75 7.88 -13.88
C GLN A 218 27.59 7.96 -12.86
N VAL A 219 27.63 8.91 -11.95
CA VAL A 219 26.59 9.12 -10.92
C VAL A 219 25.64 10.21 -11.37
N GLY A 220 24.34 10.03 -11.16
CA GLY A 220 23.33 11.07 -11.37
C GLY A 220 23.11 11.41 -12.85
N GLY A 221 23.04 10.42 -13.71
CA GLY A 221 22.67 10.61 -15.11
C GLY A 221 21.32 11.31 -15.26
N LYS A 222 21.09 12.00 -16.38
CA LYS A 222 19.87 12.79 -16.61
C LYS A 222 18.60 11.96 -16.39
N SER A 223 18.52 10.77 -16.97
CA SER A 223 17.39 9.84 -16.82
C SER A 223 17.16 9.39 -15.38
N GLU A 224 18.24 9.16 -14.63
CA GLU A 224 18.19 8.77 -13.23
C GLU A 224 17.65 9.91 -12.34
N MET A 225 18.12 11.14 -12.56
CA MET A 225 17.66 12.31 -11.81
C MET A 225 16.23 12.70 -12.17
N GLU A 226 15.84 12.58 -13.45
CA GLU A 226 14.45 12.76 -13.87
C GLU A 226 13.52 11.74 -13.19
N TYR A 227 13.96 10.48 -13.00
CA TYR A 227 13.21 9.47 -12.28
C TYR A 227 13.06 9.82 -10.78
N VAL A 228 14.14 10.28 -10.15
CA VAL A 228 14.11 10.73 -8.75
C VAL A 228 13.08 11.85 -8.57
N GLU A 229 13.11 12.88 -9.42
CA GLU A 229 12.22 14.04 -9.33
C GLU A 229 10.76 13.68 -9.65
N ASN A 230 10.54 12.95 -10.76
CA ASN A 230 9.20 12.78 -11.32
C ASN A 230 8.47 11.55 -10.79
N GLN A 231 9.19 10.54 -10.27
CA GLN A 231 8.56 9.31 -9.80
C GLN A 231 8.71 9.12 -8.29
N ILE A 232 9.88 9.38 -7.72
CA ILE A 232 10.11 9.11 -6.29
C ILE A 232 9.57 10.27 -5.44
N LYS A 233 10.02 11.49 -5.69
CA LYS A 233 9.64 12.67 -4.89
C LYS A 233 8.17 13.04 -5.02
N THR A 234 7.58 12.87 -6.20
CA THR A 234 6.15 13.13 -6.44
C THR A 234 5.23 12.21 -5.64
N ARG A 235 5.72 11.01 -5.25
CA ARG A 235 5.01 10.09 -4.36
C ARG A 235 5.25 10.36 -2.87
N GLY A 236 5.92 11.48 -2.54
CA GLY A 236 6.15 11.89 -1.15
C GLY A 236 7.39 11.31 -0.49
N HIS A 237 8.19 10.50 -1.21
CA HIS A 237 9.45 9.98 -0.68
C HIS A 237 10.53 11.07 -0.74
N LYS A 238 10.82 11.64 0.41
CA LYS A 238 11.87 12.67 0.57
C LYS A 238 13.17 12.09 1.11
N ASP A 239 13.08 11.00 1.87
CA ASP A 239 14.20 10.32 2.54
C ASP A 239 14.76 9.24 1.59
N ILE A 240 15.66 9.65 0.69
CA ILE A 240 16.27 8.75 -0.30
C ILE A 240 17.72 8.53 0.10
N PHE A 241 18.13 7.27 0.19
CA PHE A 241 19.53 6.90 0.31
C PHE A 241 20.15 6.77 -1.07
N PHE A 242 21.12 7.60 -1.40
CA PHE A 242 21.90 7.52 -2.63
C PHE A 242 23.14 6.65 -2.41
N VAL A 243 23.22 5.54 -3.13
CA VAL A 243 24.32 4.58 -3.03
C VAL A 243 25.14 4.61 -4.31
N CYS A 244 26.29 5.26 -4.28
CA CYS A 244 27.25 5.35 -5.39
C CYS A 244 28.18 4.13 -5.37
N ASN A 245 27.77 3.06 -6.08
CA ASN A 245 28.48 1.79 -6.10
C ASN A 245 29.67 1.79 -7.07
N GLY A 246 30.74 1.11 -6.71
CA GLY A 246 31.94 0.95 -7.54
C GLY A 246 32.98 2.05 -7.34
N ILE A 247 33.05 2.69 -6.17
CA ILE A 247 34.08 3.70 -5.84
C ILE A 247 35.52 3.18 -6.02
N ASN A 248 35.72 1.87 -5.94
CA ASN A 248 36.98 1.22 -6.18
C ASN A 248 37.45 1.27 -7.67
N LEU A 249 36.55 1.66 -8.58
CA LEU A 249 36.90 1.82 -10.02
C LEU A 249 37.67 3.13 -10.27
N LEU A 250 37.66 4.06 -9.32
CA LEU A 250 38.41 5.31 -9.34
C LEU A 250 39.77 5.13 -8.68
N LEU A 251 40.78 5.85 -9.18
CA LEU A 251 42.09 5.93 -8.54
C LEU A 251 41.97 6.52 -7.14
N PRO A 252 42.76 6.04 -6.17
CA PRO A 252 42.64 6.54 -4.77
C PRO A 252 42.77 8.06 -4.64
N GLU A 253 43.61 8.70 -5.44
CA GLU A 253 43.87 10.14 -5.46
C GLU A 253 42.67 10.94 -6.02
N GLU A 254 41.82 10.37 -6.86
CA GLU A 254 40.66 11.02 -7.47
C GLU A 254 39.43 10.96 -6.57
N ARG A 255 39.36 9.99 -5.67
CA ARG A 255 38.16 9.74 -4.83
C ARG A 255 37.73 10.92 -3.97
N PRO A 256 38.60 11.67 -3.29
CA PRO A 256 38.16 12.76 -2.42
C PRO A 256 37.45 13.87 -3.16
N GLU A 257 37.93 14.27 -4.34
CA GLU A 257 37.34 15.31 -5.17
C GLU A 257 36.00 14.81 -5.76
N PHE A 258 35.98 13.58 -6.25
CA PHE A 258 34.79 12.91 -6.78
C PHE A 258 33.68 12.82 -5.71
N ILE A 259 33.99 12.35 -4.51
CA ILE A 259 33.06 12.23 -3.40
C ILE A 259 32.46 13.59 -3.07
N LYS A 260 33.29 14.61 -2.91
CA LYS A 260 32.84 15.96 -2.60
C LYS A 260 31.90 16.52 -3.67
N TYR A 261 32.27 16.38 -4.93
CA TYR A 261 31.45 16.86 -6.07
C TYR A 261 30.04 16.25 -6.07
N TYR A 262 29.94 14.93 -5.93
CA TYR A 262 28.65 14.25 -5.95
C TYR A 262 27.86 14.39 -4.64
N GLN A 263 28.51 14.56 -3.51
CA GLN A 263 27.83 14.96 -2.27
C GLN A 263 27.16 16.33 -2.44
N ASP A 264 27.88 17.33 -2.95
CA ASP A 264 27.35 18.66 -3.19
C ASP A 264 26.17 18.64 -4.20
N MET A 265 26.22 17.80 -5.20
CA MET A 265 25.15 17.65 -6.22
C MET A 265 23.92 16.95 -5.66
N LEU A 266 24.08 15.90 -4.86
CA LEU A 266 22.99 15.05 -4.40
C LEU A 266 22.36 15.51 -3.06
N GLU A 267 23.07 16.34 -2.28
CA GLU A 267 22.65 16.79 -0.95
C GLU A 267 21.22 17.38 -0.95
N SER A 268 20.90 18.21 -1.94
CA SER A 268 19.58 18.83 -2.09
C SER A 268 18.50 17.88 -2.62
N GLN A 269 18.88 16.68 -3.05
CA GLN A 269 17.98 15.71 -3.66
C GLN A 269 17.35 14.76 -2.63
N THR A 270 17.81 14.77 -1.39
CA THR A 270 17.24 13.98 -0.30
C THR A 270 17.09 14.82 0.97
N ALA A 271 16.04 14.57 1.75
CA ALA A 271 15.86 15.20 3.06
C ALA A 271 16.89 14.72 4.10
N LEU A 272 17.59 13.63 3.82
CA LEU A 272 18.68 13.12 4.65
C LEU A 272 19.97 13.94 4.49
N GLY A 273 20.04 14.82 3.49
CA GLY A 273 21.24 15.60 3.20
C GLY A 273 22.43 14.70 2.88
N ARG A 274 23.62 15.07 3.35
CA ARG A 274 24.86 14.30 3.13
C ARG A 274 24.87 12.96 3.83
N ASP A 275 24.13 12.82 4.92
CA ASP A 275 24.03 11.55 5.69
C ASP A 275 23.25 10.47 4.92
N GLY A 276 22.54 10.84 3.84
CA GLY A 276 21.89 9.93 2.92
C GLY A 276 22.74 9.52 1.71
N ILE A 277 24.03 9.94 1.60
CA ILE A 277 24.84 9.73 0.40
C ILE A 277 26.06 8.86 0.74
N PHE A 278 26.14 7.68 0.14
CA PHE A 278 27.16 6.68 0.43
C PHE A 278 27.93 6.26 -0.83
N PHE A 279 29.26 6.13 -0.71
CA PHE A 279 30.15 5.65 -1.76
C PHE A 279 30.67 4.29 -1.35
N VAL A 280 30.30 3.25 -2.10
CA VAL A 280 30.54 1.86 -1.69
C VAL A 280 31.26 1.04 -2.75
N ASN A 281 31.96 0.00 -2.29
CA ASN A 281 32.47 -1.10 -3.10
C ASN A 281 31.70 -2.37 -2.75
N ALA A 282 30.53 -2.57 -3.35
CA ALA A 282 29.65 -3.69 -3.04
C ALA A 282 30.30 -5.06 -3.30
N LEU A 283 31.03 -5.20 -4.40
CA LEU A 283 31.72 -6.46 -4.72
C LEU A 283 32.82 -6.78 -3.69
N GLY A 284 33.63 -5.77 -3.33
CA GLY A 284 34.65 -5.91 -2.30
C GLY A 284 34.05 -6.26 -0.93
N ALA A 285 32.91 -5.67 -0.58
CA ALA A 285 32.20 -5.96 0.66
C ALA A 285 31.66 -7.40 0.70
N LEU A 286 31.07 -7.88 -0.40
CA LEU A 286 30.61 -9.26 -0.52
C LEU A 286 31.77 -10.25 -0.33
N GLN A 287 32.91 -9.99 -0.98
CA GLN A 287 34.10 -10.81 -0.84
C GLN A 287 34.67 -10.78 0.57
N ALA A 288 34.72 -9.60 1.20
CA ALA A 288 35.20 -9.44 2.58
C ALA A 288 34.30 -10.17 3.60
N LYS A 289 32.97 -10.10 3.43
CA LYS A 289 32.01 -10.83 4.27
C LYS A 289 32.16 -12.34 4.10
N LYS A 290 32.29 -12.87 2.88
CA LYS A 290 32.53 -14.29 2.62
C LYS A 290 33.86 -14.78 3.24
N ALA A 291 34.89 -13.95 3.16
CA ALA A 291 36.20 -14.23 3.74
C ALA A 291 36.26 -13.95 5.27
N LYS A 292 35.21 -13.37 5.86
CA LYS A 292 35.17 -12.90 7.25
C LYS A 292 36.30 -11.90 7.58
N ASP A 293 36.71 -11.10 6.61
CA ASP A 293 37.76 -10.09 6.71
C ASP A 293 37.15 -8.74 7.12
N SER A 294 37.09 -8.50 8.43
CA SER A 294 36.46 -7.28 8.97
C SER A 294 37.23 -5.99 8.63
N GLN A 295 38.54 -6.07 8.37
CA GLN A 295 39.32 -4.89 8.03
C GLN A 295 39.02 -4.46 6.60
N LYS A 296 39.05 -5.39 5.65
CA LYS A 296 38.67 -5.09 4.25
C LYS A 296 37.22 -4.63 4.14
N LEU A 297 36.33 -5.16 4.96
CA LEU A 297 34.92 -4.74 4.97
C LEU A 297 34.76 -3.25 5.31
N LYS A 298 35.49 -2.75 6.30
CA LYS A 298 35.48 -1.32 6.68
C LYS A 298 35.89 -0.41 5.51
N ASP A 299 36.86 -0.82 4.71
CA ASP A 299 37.37 -0.03 3.58
C ASP A 299 36.38 0.06 2.41
N THR A 300 35.25 -0.64 2.48
CA THR A 300 34.25 -0.70 1.41
C THR A 300 33.13 0.35 1.50
N GLY A 301 32.99 1.10 2.59
CA GLY A 301 31.89 2.02 2.85
C GLY A 301 30.55 1.36 3.19
N MET A 302 30.49 0.01 3.20
CA MET A 302 29.25 -0.71 3.47
C MET A 302 28.87 -0.70 4.96
N VAL A 303 29.86 -0.68 5.87
CA VAL A 303 29.61 -0.67 7.32
C VAL A 303 28.89 0.62 7.73
N GLU A 304 29.35 1.74 7.22
CA GLU A 304 28.76 3.06 7.43
C GLU A 304 27.34 3.13 6.89
N PHE A 305 27.15 2.65 5.65
CA PHE A 305 25.83 2.58 5.02
C PHE A 305 24.84 1.70 5.82
N GLU A 306 25.23 0.47 6.17
CA GLU A 306 24.38 -0.46 6.91
C GLU A 306 24.02 0.08 8.31
N SER A 307 24.94 0.80 8.96
CA SER A 307 24.67 1.46 10.24
C SER A 307 23.65 2.60 10.08
N ALA A 308 23.83 3.46 9.08
CA ALA A 308 22.93 4.59 8.84
C ALA A 308 21.52 4.12 8.46
N LEU A 309 21.40 3.12 7.57
CA LEU A 309 20.11 2.53 7.20
C LEU A 309 19.41 1.91 8.41
N SER A 310 20.14 1.16 9.23
CA SER A 310 19.59 0.53 10.44
C SER A 310 19.10 1.57 11.45
N GLU A 311 19.86 2.65 11.62
CA GLU A 311 19.49 3.76 12.50
C GLU A 311 18.25 4.50 12.01
N TYR A 312 18.18 4.77 10.70
CA TYR A 312 17.02 5.39 10.07
C TYR A 312 15.74 4.56 10.26
N LEU A 313 15.80 3.27 9.91
CA LEU A 313 14.65 2.37 10.04
C LEU A 313 14.16 2.29 11.49
N ARG A 314 15.07 2.21 12.44
CA ARG A 314 14.75 2.19 13.87
C ARG A 314 14.09 3.48 14.34
N ASN A 315 14.74 4.63 14.09
CA ASN A 315 14.37 5.89 14.69
C ASN A 315 13.17 6.54 14.02
N ASN A 316 13.05 6.41 12.69
CA ASN A 316 12.03 7.13 11.93
C ASN A 316 10.81 6.25 11.63
N LYS A 317 11.00 4.97 11.35
CA LYS A 317 9.90 4.07 10.95
C LYS A 317 9.49 3.09 12.06
N GLY A 318 10.44 2.49 12.78
CA GLY A 318 10.14 1.51 13.82
C GLY A 318 9.38 2.10 15.00
N LYS A 319 9.81 3.26 15.51
CA LYS A 319 9.10 3.97 16.57
C LYS A 319 7.67 4.30 16.16
N THR A 320 7.49 4.88 14.95
CA THR A 320 6.17 5.24 14.44
C THR A 320 5.25 4.03 14.34
N LYS A 321 5.75 2.90 13.81
CA LYS A 321 4.97 1.66 13.68
C LYS A 321 4.50 1.11 15.03
N LEU A 322 5.36 1.10 16.05
CA LEU A 322 4.99 0.62 17.39
C LEU A 322 4.01 1.57 18.08
N LEU A 323 4.22 2.88 17.99
CA LEU A 323 3.31 3.87 18.59
C LEU A 323 1.94 3.86 17.93
N GLN A 324 1.86 3.62 16.61
CA GLN A 324 0.59 3.49 15.88
C GLN A 324 -0.31 2.35 16.36
N VAL A 325 0.19 1.41 17.12
CA VAL A 325 -0.62 0.34 17.73
C VAL A 325 -0.80 0.51 19.23
N ILE A 326 0.15 1.15 19.94
CA ILE A 326 0.04 1.41 21.39
C ILE A 326 -1.05 2.45 21.68
N ASP A 327 -1.04 3.60 21.01
CA ASP A 327 -1.98 4.69 21.25
C ASP A 327 -3.45 4.26 21.10
N PRO A 328 -3.84 3.51 20.03
CA PRO A 328 -5.17 2.94 19.92
C PRO A 328 -5.53 1.98 21.05
N SER A 329 -4.58 1.16 21.48
CA SER A 329 -4.83 0.19 22.56
C SER A 329 -5.07 0.87 23.90
N LEU A 330 -4.33 1.94 24.20
CA LEU A 330 -4.57 2.77 25.37
C LEU A 330 -5.95 3.42 25.34
N SER A 331 -6.34 3.90 24.17
CA SER A 331 -7.67 4.46 23.94
C SER A 331 -8.77 3.42 24.12
N TYR A 332 -8.56 2.21 23.62
CA TYR A 332 -9.51 1.11 23.80
C TYR A 332 -9.67 0.71 25.28
N ILE A 333 -8.56 0.63 26.02
CA ILE A 333 -8.61 0.37 27.48
C ILE A 333 -9.44 1.45 28.20
N LYS A 334 -9.28 2.72 27.80
CA LYS A 334 -10.04 3.82 28.37
C LYS A 334 -11.54 3.66 28.14
N VAL A 335 -11.95 3.29 26.91
CA VAL A 335 -13.36 3.00 26.60
C VAL A 335 -13.89 1.84 27.43
N LEU A 336 -13.14 0.75 27.51
CA LEU A 336 -13.54 -0.40 28.34
C LEU A 336 -13.80 0.01 29.80
N ARG A 337 -12.92 0.81 30.39
CA ARG A 337 -13.02 1.23 31.79
C ARG A 337 -14.13 2.25 32.01
N GLU A 338 -14.12 3.36 31.24
CA GLU A 338 -14.98 4.51 31.50
C GLU A 338 -16.42 4.32 30.98
N GLN A 339 -16.58 3.59 29.87
CA GLN A 339 -17.91 3.43 29.25
C GLN A 339 -18.54 2.07 29.57
N HIS A 340 -17.79 0.98 29.52
CA HIS A 340 -18.36 -0.37 29.70
C HIS A 340 -18.36 -0.80 31.15
N ILE A 341 -17.20 -0.84 31.82
CA ILE A 341 -17.10 -1.35 33.19
C ILE A 341 -17.78 -0.42 34.18
N ALA A 342 -17.51 0.89 34.10
CA ALA A 342 -18.14 1.86 35.00
C ALA A 342 -19.67 1.87 34.88
N SER A 343 -20.19 1.88 33.64
CA SER A 343 -21.63 1.82 33.37
C SER A 343 -22.22 0.53 33.89
N TYR A 344 -21.64 -0.64 33.56
CA TYR A 344 -22.22 -1.92 33.99
C TYR A 344 -22.12 -2.15 35.49
N SER A 345 -21.02 -1.73 36.13
CA SER A 345 -20.89 -1.75 37.60
C SER A 345 -21.92 -0.87 38.30
N SER A 346 -22.20 0.32 37.75
CA SER A 346 -23.26 1.20 38.24
C SER A 346 -24.64 0.54 38.15
N LEU A 347 -24.92 -0.10 37.02
CA LEU A 347 -26.21 -0.78 36.78
C LEU A 347 -26.43 -1.96 37.72
N LEU A 348 -25.40 -2.77 38.02
CA LEU A 348 -25.49 -3.90 38.95
C LEU A 348 -25.70 -3.48 40.41
N ASN A 349 -25.33 -2.25 40.77
CA ASN A 349 -25.49 -1.70 42.13
C ASN A 349 -26.86 -1.01 42.36
N GLN A 350 -27.68 -0.83 41.30
CA GLN A 350 -28.98 -0.15 41.42
C GLN A 350 -30.12 -1.11 41.82
N ASP A 351 -31.18 -0.53 42.41
CA ASP A 351 -32.44 -1.25 42.61
C ASP A 351 -33.07 -1.53 41.26
N PHE A 352 -33.55 -2.76 41.09
CA PHE A 352 -34.02 -3.22 39.77
C PHE A 352 -35.30 -2.51 39.31
N ALA A 353 -36.23 -2.20 40.23
CA ALA A 353 -37.47 -1.51 39.89
C ALA A 353 -37.19 -0.08 39.42
N ASP A 354 -36.24 0.61 40.08
CA ASP A 354 -35.79 1.94 39.67
C ASP A 354 -35.03 1.91 38.31
N LEU A 355 -34.18 0.88 38.11
CA LEU A 355 -33.48 0.68 36.85
C LEU A 355 -34.45 0.44 35.67
N GLN A 356 -35.48 -0.39 35.85
CA GLN A 356 -36.44 -0.68 34.81
C GLN A 356 -37.23 0.57 34.41
N LYS A 357 -37.56 1.43 35.38
CA LYS A 357 -38.19 2.73 35.14
C LYS A 357 -37.28 3.64 34.34
N ARG A 358 -35.98 3.75 34.70
CA ARG A 358 -34.98 4.56 33.96
C ARG A 358 -34.76 4.07 32.55
N ILE A 359 -34.66 2.75 32.32
CA ILE A 359 -34.59 2.18 31.01
C ILE A 359 -35.81 2.59 30.16
N SER A 360 -37.02 2.43 30.72
CA SER A 360 -38.24 2.82 30.01
C SER A 360 -38.29 4.30 29.66
N GLU A 361 -37.82 5.17 30.56
CA GLU A 361 -37.72 6.63 30.33
C GLU A 361 -36.65 7.00 29.27
N ALA A 362 -35.59 6.23 29.19
CA ALA A 362 -34.46 6.47 28.27
C ALA A 362 -34.66 5.86 26.87
N MET A 363 -35.47 4.79 26.70
CA MET A 363 -35.71 4.11 25.42
C MET A 363 -36.02 5.04 24.24
N PRO A 364 -36.80 6.14 24.40
CA PRO A 364 -37.02 7.08 23.30
C PRO A 364 -35.71 7.69 22.76
N LYS A 365 -34.69 7.90 23.61
CA LYS A 365 -33.37 8.41 23.20
C LYS A 365 -32.61 7.42 22.37
N LEU A 366 -32.59 6.15 22.75
CA LEU A 366 -31.99 5.07 21.96
C LEU A 366 -32.69 4.97 20.60
N LYS A 367 -34.03 5.11 20.55
CA LYS A 367 -34.75 5.11 19.28
C LYS A 367 -34.36 6.28 18.37
N ILE A 368 -34.17 7.49 18.93
CA ILE A 368 -33.71 8.64 18.16
C ILE A 368 -32.31 8.36 17.61
N ALA A 369 -31.41 7.75 18.39
CA ALA A 369 -30.07 7.37 17.90
C ALA A 369 -30.18 6.38 16.71
N GLU A 370 -31.03 5.34 16.78
CA GLU A 370 -31.31 4.43 15.67
C GLU A 370 -31.75 5.19 14.40
N ASP A 371 -32.75 6.07 14.56
CA ASP A 371 -33.28 6.86 13.44
C ASP A 371 -32.21 7.76 12.82
N ARG A 372 -31.28 8.30 13.63
CA ARG A 372 -30.14 9.08 13.12
C ARG A 372 -29.13 8.24 12.35
N LYS A 373 -28.83 7.03 12.80
CA LYS A 373 -28.00 6.08 12.06
C LYS A 373 -28.61 5.77 10.69
N ASP A 374 -29.91 5.50 10.62
CA ASP A 374 -30.61 5.25 9.36
C ASP A 374 -30.55 6.46 8.40
N ILE A 375 -30.63 7.68 8.93
CA ILE A 375 -30.46 8.92 8.14
C ILE A 375 -29.04 9.04 7.61
N VAL A 376 -28.02 8.73 8.42
CA VAL A 376 -26.62 8.73 7.98
C VAL A 376 -26.41 7.75 6.83
N GLU A 377 -26.93 6.52 6.95
CA GLU A 377 -26.85 5.50 5.92
C GLU A 377 -27.50 5.96 4.60
N GLN A 378 -28.70 6.51 4.66
CA GLN A 378 -29.38 7.05 3.47
C GLN A 378 -28.61 8.21 2.82
N LYS A 379 -28.03 9.11 3.62
CA LYS A 379 -27.20 10.22 3.08
C LYS A 379 -25.96 9.69 2.38
N ILE A 380 -25.30 8.66 2.92
CA ILE A 380 -24.15 8.01 2.29
C ILE A 380 -24.57 7.39 0.95
N GLU A 381 -25.68 6.65 0.89
CA GLU A 381 -26.17 6.04 -0.35
C GLU A 381 -26.43 7.08 -1.45
N LEU A 382 -27.13 8.15 -1.13
CA LEU A 382 -27.41 9.24 -2.07
C LEU A 382 -26.12 9.93 -2.54
N ALA A 383 -25.20 10.17 -1.62
CA ALA A 383 -23.90 10.77 -1.94
C ALA A 383 -23.08 9.91 -2.90
N MET A 384 -23.14 8.57 -2.80
CA MET A 384 -22.40 7.69 -3.73
C MET A 384 -22.93 7.79 -5.16
N GLU A 385 -24.24 7.94 -5.36
CA GLU A 385 -24.79 8.18 -6.70
C GLU A 385 -24.36 9.55 -7.26
N ASP A 386 -24.29 10.58 -6.41
CA ASP A 386 -23.78 11.89 -6.81
C ASP A 386 -22.29 11.85 -7.15
N LEU A 387 -21.48 11.14 -6.34
CA LEU A 387 -20.05 10.95 -6.61
C LEU A 387 -19.81 10.23 -7.94
N LYS A 388 -20.55 9.15 -8.18
CA LYS A 388 -20.49 8.39 -9.43
C LYS A 388 -20.76 9.28 -10.64
N LYS A 389 -21.80 10.11 -10.57
CA LYS A 389 -22.12 11.08 -11.63
C LYS A 389 -21.01 12.11 -11.81
N LEU A 390 -20.53 12.70 -10.71
CA LEU A 390 -19.48 13.71 -10.71
C LEU A 390 -18.18 13.20 -11.34
N VAL A 391 -17.74 12.01 -10.94
CA VAL A 391 -16.53 11.38 -11.49
C VAL A 391 -16.71 11.01 -12.95
N LYS A 392 -17.89 10.47 -13.33
CA LYS A 392 -18.20 10.14 -14.71
C LYS A 392 -18.13 11.37 -15.62
N ASP A 393 -18.74 12.48 -15.20
CA ASP A 393 -18.76 13.73 -15.98
C ASP A 393 -17.34 14.31 -16.11
N ALA A 394 -16.54 14.32 -15.04
CA ALA A 394 -15.15 14.77 -15.06
C ALA A 394 -14.27 13.88 -15.95
N MET A 395 -14.44 12.56 -15.86
CA MET A 395 -13.74 11.58 -16.68
C MET A 395 -14.10 11.74 -18.16
N ASP A 396 -15.38 11.97 -18.48
CA ASP A 396 -15.85 12.15 -19.84
C ASP A 396 -15.21 13.38 -20.51
N VAL A 397 -15.09 14.49 -19.78
CA VAL A 397 -14.40 15.70 -20.24
C VAL A 397 -12.93 15.41 -20.52
N LYS A 398 -12.21 14.76 -19.59
CA LYS A 398 -10.78 14.42 -19.77
C LYS A 398 -10.57 13.46 -20.93
N TYR A 399 -11.40 12.42 -21.04
CA TYR A 399 -11.36 11.45 -22.12
C TYR A 399 -11.57 12.10 -23.48
N GLY A 400 -12.54 13.03 -23.57
CA GLY A 400 -12.78 13.84 -24.78
C GLY A 400 -11.58 14.71 -25.15
N SER A 401 -10.91 15.31 -24.16
CA SER A 401 -9.68 16.10 -24.36
C SER A 401 -8.52 15.23 -24.89
N ILE A 402 -8.32 14.03 -24.34
CA ILE A 402 -7.30 13.09 -24.81
C ILE A 402 -7.58 12.72 -26.27
N ILE A 403 -8.83 12.33 -26.61
CA ILE A 403 -9.21 12.00 -27.99
C ILE A 403 -8.90 13.16 -28.96
N ALA A 404 -9.19 14.39 -28.56
CA ALA A 404 -8.93 15.57 -29.38
C ALA A 404 -7.43 15.82 -29.61
N ASN A 405 -6.57 15.44 -28.66
CA ASN A 405 -5.11 15.66 -28.72
C ASN A 405 -4.35 14.50 -29.39
N ILE A 406 -4.92 13.30 -29.53
CA ILE A 406 -4.29 12.15 -30.21
C ILE A 406 -3.72 12.49 -31.57
N PRO A 407 -4.42 13.25 -32.49
CA PRO A 407 -3.85 13.62 -33.77
C PRO A 407 -2.49 14.32 -33.64
N THR A 408 -2.41 15.29 -32.74
CA THR A 408 -1.17 16.04 -32.48
C THR A 408 -0.08 15.18 -31.87
N ALA A 409 -0.45 14.29 -30.94
CA ALA A 409 0.49 13.36 -30.31
C ALA A 409 1.09 12.41 -31.36
N ILE A 410 0.27 11.81 -32.20
CA ILE A 410 0.74 10.92 -33.28
C ILE A 410 1.60 11.67 -34.31
N ASP A 411 1.25 12.88 -34.70
CA ASP A 411 2.00 13.65 -35.69
C ASP A 411 3.41 14.03 -35.20
N LYS A 412 3.56 14.22 -33.88
CA LYS A 412 4.84 14.52 -33.22
C LYS A 412 5.67 13.27 -32.88
N MET A 413 5.12 12.06 -33.01
CA MET A 413 5.85 10.83 -32.68
C MET A 413 7.03 10.60 -33.62
N GLU A 414 8.21 10.48 -33.07
CA GLU A 414 9.36 9.93 -33.73
C GLU A 414 9.25 8.40 -33.69
N LEU A 415 9.34 7.75 -34.86
CA LEU A 415 9.18 6.31 -35.03
C LEU A 415 10.49 5.69 -35.50
N ASP A 416 10.89 4.59 -34.84
CA ASP A 416 12.06 3.81 -35.22
C ASP A 416 11.75 2.82 -36.37
N ASN A 417 10.49 2.38 -36.42
CA ASN A 417 10.02 1.46 -37.45
C ASN A 417 9.31 2.20 -38.57
N HIS A 418 9.68 1.83 -39.82
CA HIS A 418 9.11 2.41 -41.03
C HIS A 418 8.62 1.33 -41.99
N MET A 419 7.58 1.63 -42.76
CA MET A 419 7.10 0.76 -43.82
C MET A 419 8.15 0.61 -44.92
N THR A 420 8.13 -0.53 -45.62
CA THR A 420 9.04 -0.83 -46.71
C THR A 420 8.26 -1.12 -47.99
N ALA A 421 8.85 -0.77 -49.13
CA ALA A 421 8.33 -1.14 -50.45
C ALA A 421 8.58 -2.63 -50.79
N ASN A 422 9.44 -3.34 -50.04
CA ASN A 422 9.70 -4.76 -50.25
C ASN A 422 8.51 -5.64 -49.84
N PRO A 423 7.83 -6.34 -50.74
CA PRO A 423 6.62 -7.12 -50.44
C PRO A 423 6.84 -8.22 -49.38
N PHE A 424 8.04 -8.82 -49.40
CA PHE A 424 8.39 -9.93 -48.49
C PHE A 424 8.58 -9.50 -47.00
N LYS A 425 8.89 -8.21 -46.77
CA LYS A 425 9.07 -7.64 -45.43
C LYS A 425 7.92 -6.73 -44.99
N GLN A 426 6.91 -6.49 -45.84
CA GLN A 426 5.84 -5.58 -45.50
C GLN A 426 5.03 -6.02 -44.28
N LYS A 427 4.71 -7.30 -44.16
CA LYS A 427 3.93 -7.84 -43.02
C LYS A 427 4.64 -7.66 -41.68
N GLU A 428 5.93 -7.97 -41.64
CA GLU A 428 6.78 -7.82 -40.46
C GLU A 428 6.93 -6.34 -40.06
N LYS A 429 7.26 -5.47 -41.04
CA LYS A 429 7.43 -4.04 -40.79
C LYS A 429 6.13 -3.34 -40.43
N LYS A 430 5.00 -3.80 -40.96
CA LYS A 430 3.66 -3.33 -40.57
C LYS A 430 3.40 -3.65 -39.09
N ALA A 431 3.60 -4.88 -38.65
CA ALA A 431 3.38 -5.29 -37.27
C ALA A 431 4.31 -4.54 -36.29
N ALA A 432 5.59 -4.36 -36.66
CA ALA A 432 6.52 -3.60 -35.84
C ALA A 432 6.12 -2.12 -35.68
N LEU A 433 5.70 -1.47 -36.76
CA LEU A 433 5.22 -0.09 -36.74
C LEU A 433 3.91 0.04 -35.95
N GLU A 434 2.99 -0.91 -36.11
CA GLU A 434 1.71 -0.95 -35.40
C GLU A 434 1.94 -1.04 -33.88
N ASN A 435 2.77 -1.98 -33.45
CA ASN A 435 3.11 -2.16 -32.03
C ASN A 435 3.78 -0.91 -31.44
N GLU A 436 4.72 -0.29 -32.18
CA GLU A 436 5.39 0.92 -31.71
C GLU A 436 4.42 2.09 -31.56
N VAL A 437 3.54 2.33 -32.54
CA VAL A 437 2.54 3.42 -32.48
C VAL A 437 1.54 3.17 -31.34
N ILE A 438 1.04 1.94 -31.19
CA ILE A 438 0.13 1.59 -30.12
C ILE A 438 0.80 1.80 -28.77
N SER A 439 2.02 1.29 -28.55
CA SER A 439 2.73 1.46 -27.29
C SER A 439 2.97 2.95 -26.95
N LYS A 440 3.40 3.75 -27.91
CA LYS A 440 3.58 5.20 -27.69
C LYS A 440 2.28 5.95 -27.42
N LEU A 441 1.17 5.52 -28.01
CA LEU A 441 -0.16 6.06 -27.72
C LEU A 441 -0.64 5.66 -26.33
N ASP A 442 -0.45 4.41 -25.96
CA ASP A 442 -0.80 3.93 -24.62
C ASP A 442 -0.05 4.72 -23.54
N ASN A 443 1.24 4.96 -23.72
CA ASN A 443 2.04 5.77 -22.82
C ASN A 443 1.55 7.22 -22.75
N TYR A 444 1.20 7.79 -23.89
CA TYR A 444 0.64 9.14 -23.93
C TYR A 444 -0.68 9.21 -23.15
N VAL A 445 -1.62 8.29 -23.42
CA VAL A 445 -2.92 8.25 -22.73
C VAL A 445 -2.73 7.99 -21.23
N HIS A 446 -1.85 7.05 -20.88
CA HIS A 446 -1.53 6.75 -19.50
C HIS A 446 -0.93 7.95 -18.77
N GLY A 447 0.02 8.64 -19.38
CA GLY A 447 0.64 9.85 -18.81
C GLY A 447 -0.38 10.97 -18.56
N GLU A 448 -1.25 11.24 -19.56
CA GLU A 448 -2.30 12.23 -19.46
C GLU A 448 -3.34 11.90 -18.38
N MET A 449 -3.76 10.63 -18.29
CA MET A 449 -4.69 10.18 -17.26
C MET A 449 -4.08 10.23 -15.87
N SER A 450 -2.87 9.74 -15.70
CA SER A 450 -2.16 9.75 -14.41
C SER A 450 -1.93 11.17 -13.88
N ALA A 451 -1.54 12.09 -14.75
CA ALA A 451 -1.36 13.50 -14.39
C ALA A 451 -2.69 14.13 -13.96
N TRP A 452 -3.76 13.88 -14.73
CA TRP A 452 -5.08 14.40 -14.41
C TRP A 452 -5.66 13.84 -13.11
N ILE A 453 -5.52 12.54 -12.87
CA ILE A 453 -5.95 11.90 -11.62
C ILE A 453 -5.26 12.58 -10.44
N LYS A 454 -3.94 12.77 -10.50
CA LYS A 454 -3.18 13.37 -9.40
C LYS A 454 -3.54 14.84 -9.13
N LEU A 455 -3.76 15.62 -10.18
CA LEU A 455 -3.92 17.07 -10.07
C LEU A 455 -5.37 17.53 -9.92
N GLU A 456 -6.29 16.87 -10.58
CA GLU A 456 -7.69 17.32 -10.69
C GLU A 456 -8.69 16.37 -10.03
N LEU A 457 -8.66 15.08 -10.38
CA LEU A 457 -9.62 14.11 -9.87
C LEU A 457 -9.50 13.93 -8.35
N ASN A 458 -8.29 13.83 -7.83
CA ASN A 458 -8.06 13.70 -6.39
C ASN A 458 -8.63 14.87 -5.61
N LYS A 459 -8.41 16.08 -6.09
CA LYS A 459 -8.95 17.28 -5.47
C LYS A 459 -10.47 17.30 -5.48
N LEU A 460 -11.07 16.86 -6.59
CA LEU A 460 -12.53 16.77 -6.72
C LEU A 460 -13.12 15.76 -5.73
N ILE A 461 -12.49 14.59 -5.58
CA ILE A 461 -12.92 13.58 -4.61
C ILE A 461 -12.72 14.10 -3.17
N GLU A 462 -11.60 14.76 -2.88
CA GLU A 462 -11.32 15.35 -1.56
C GLU A 462 -12.36 16.40 -1.16
N GLU A 463 -12.72 17.30 -2.07
CA GLU A 463 -13.75 18.31 -1.86
C GLU A 463 -15.12 17.65 -1.62
N PHE A 464 -15.46 16.62 -2.40
CA PHE A 464 -16.70 15.86 -2.25
C PHE A 464 -16.78 15.13 -0.90
N VAL A 465 -15.72 14.40 -0.53
CA VAL A 465 -15.62 13.67 0.74
C VAL A 465 -15.71 14.61 1.93
N THR A 466 -15.02 15.76 1.87
CA THR A 466 -15.08 16.79 2.91
C THR A 466 -16.51 17.34 3.08
N LYS A 467 -17.22 17.53 1.98
CA LYS A 467 -18.62 17.97 2.01
C LYS A 467 -19.52 16.89 2.66
N LEU A 468 -19.38 15.64 2.21
CA LEU A 468 -20.15 14.53 2.76
C LEU A 468 -19.93 14.39 4.27
N GLN A 469 -18.68 14.48 4.75
CA GLN A 469 -18.36 14.41 6.19
C GLN A 469 -19.04 15.51 6.99
N LYS A 470 -19.16 16.73 6.44
CA LYS A 470 -19.91 17.81 7.07
C LYS A 470 -21.40 17.55 7.08
N ASP A 471 -21.93 17.01 5.98
CA ASP A 471 -23.36 16.75 5.81
C ASP A 471 -23.86 15.63 6.75
N ILE A 472 -23.08 14.59 6.99
CA ILE A 472 -23.42 13.52 7.93
C ILE A 472 -22.99 13.83 9.37
N GLY A 473 -22.02 14.70 9.57
CA GLY A 473 -21.46 15.04 10.87
C GLY A 473 -22.51 15.53 11.88
N SER A 474 -23.48 16.34 11.44
CA SER A 474 -24.55 16.82 12.31
C SER A 474 -25.51 15.70 12.79
N ASP A 475 -25.75 14.69 11.96
CA ASP A 475 -26.59 13.54 12.36
C ASP A 475 -25.83 12.62 13.29
N ILE A 476 -24.53 12.49 13.12
CA ILE A 476 -23.64 11.75 14.01
C ILE A 476 -23.50 12.46 15.36
N ASP A 477 -23.45 13.80 15.40
CA ASP A 477 -23.55 14.56 16.66
C ASP A 477 -24.84 14.23 17.41
N LEU A 478 -25.97 14.28 16.71
CA LEU A 478 -27.28 13.96 17.31
C LEU A 478 -27.41 12.50 17.73
N PHE A 479 -26.77 11.57 16.97
CA PHE A 479 -26.69 10.17 17.35
C PHE A 479 -26.02 10.00 18.71
N TYR A 480 -24.78 10.50 18.86
CA TYR A 480 -24.02 10.37 20.10
C TYR A 480 -24.65 11.18 21.26
N GLU A 481 -25.18 12.36 20.99
CA GLU A 481 -25.90 13.13 22.03
C GLU A 481 -27.03 12.31 22.65
N ASN A 482 -27.85 11.66 21.82
CA ASN A 482 -28.97 10.85 22.32
C ASN A 482 -28.51 9.53 22.94
N LEU A 483 -27.47 8.89 22.40
CA LEU A 483 -26.89 7.67 22.96
C LEU A 483 -26.23 7.95 24.32
N ASP A 484 -25.48 9.03 24.45
CA ASP A 484 -24.84 9.43 25.70
C ASP A 484 -25.88 9.87 26.75
N GLU A 485 -26.97 10.51 26.31
CA GLU A 485 -28.09 10.84 27.21
C GLU A 485 -28.83 9.58 27.69
N PHE A 486 -29.01 8.60 26.79
CA PHE A 486 -29.55 7.29 27.18
C PHE A 486 -28.63 6.63 28.23
N ARG A 487 -27.32 6.57 27.98
CA ARG A 487 -26.33 6.01 28.91
C ARG A 487 -26.36 6.71 30.28
N TYR A 488 -26.42 8.04 30.27
CA TYR A 488 -26.45 8.83 31.50
C TYR A 488 -27.72 8.57 32.31
N VAL A 489 -28.88 8.58 31.67
CA VAL A 489 -30.18 8.33 32.36
C VAL A 489 -30.20 6.91 32.95
N VAL A 490 -29.72 5.91 32.22
CA VAL A 490 -29.75 4.51 32.64
C VAL A 490 -28.69 4.23 33.71
N SER A 491 -27.43 4.62 33.50
CA SER A 491 -26.29 4.25 34.36
C SER A 491 -25.91 5.32 35.40
N GLY A 492 -26.24 6.59 35.17
CA GLY A 492 -25.79 7.72 35.99
C GLY A 492 -24.30 8.09 35.78
N VAL A 493 -23.65 7.52 34.80
CA VAL A 493 -22.22 7.82 34.44
C VAL A 493 -22.17 9.13 33.67
N GLU A 494 -21.23 10.02 34.05
CA GLU A 494 -21.06 11.33 33.41
C GLU A 494 -20.75 11.20 31.90
N LYS A 495 -21.26 12.20 31.15
CA LYS A 495 -21.07 12.27 29.70
C LYS A 495 -19.56 12.39 29.38
N PRO A 496 -19.07 11.69 28.31
CA PRO A 496 -17.74 11.92 27.77
C PRO A 496 -17.56 13.37 27.30
N LYS A 497 -16.32 13.81 27.16
CA LYS A 497 -15.98 15.13 26.60
C LYS A 497 -16.61 15.32 25.22
N GLU A 498 -17.23 16.48 24.98
CA GLU A 498 -17.84 16.80 23.69
C GLU A 498 -16.80 16.74 22.56
N ILE A 499 -17.07 15.91 21.57
CA ILE A 499 -16.31 15.76 20.31
C ILE A 499 -17.31 16.04 19.19
N SER A 500 -16.95 16.88 18.22
CA SER A 500 -17.87 17.21 17.12
C SER A 500 -18.09 16.00 16.19
N GLY A 501 -19.27 15.89 15.58
CA GLY A 501 -19.59 14.81 14.65
C GLY A 501 -18.68 14.78 13.44
N PHE A 502 -18.24 15.94 12.94
CA PHE A 502 -17.23 16.02 11.90
C PHE A 502 -15.90 15.37 12.34
N GLU A 503 -15.46 15.63 13.57
CA GLU A 503 -14.25 15.02 14.12
C GLU A 503 -14.43 13.52 14.33
N ARG A 504 -15.59 13.07 14.78
CA ARG A 504 -15.93 11.65 14.92
C ARG A 504 -15.89 10.90 13.58
N VAL A 505 -16.56 11.44 12.53
CA VAL A 505 -16.55 10.87 11.19
C VAL A 505 -15.12 10.79 10.65
N SER A 506 -14.40 11.88 10.79
CA SER A 506 -12.99 11.95 10.33
C SER A 506 -12.13 10.91 11.05
N ALA A 507 -12.36 10.75 12.35
CA ALA A 507 -11.69 9.78 13.19
C ALA A 507 -12.03 8.33 12.79
N MET A 508 -13.30 8.04 12.51
CA MET A 508 -13.73 6.72 12.04
C MET A 508 -13.06 6.34 10.73
N ILE A 509 -13.11 7.22 9.72
CA ILE A 509 -12.56 6.95 8.40
C ILE A 509 -11.04 6.79 8.47
N LEU A 510 -10.33 7.67 9.18
CA LEU A 510 -8.88 7.54 9.38
C LEU A 510 -8.51 6.25 10.12
N GLY A 511 -9.26 5.93 11.17
CA GLY A 511 -9.08 4.69 11.92
C GLY A 511 -9.23 3.46 11.03
N THR A 512 -10.27 3.42 10.21
CA THR A 512 -10.50 2.33 9.26
C THR A 512 -9.35 2.17 8.26
N ILE A 513 -8.85 3.28 7.72
CA ILE A 513 -7.71 3.26 6.78
C ILE A 513 -6.43 2.76 7.48
N VAL A 514 -6.21 3.16 8.73
CA VAL A 514 -4.98 2.85 9.47
C VAL A 514 -5.01 1.46 10.10
N GLY A 515 -6.12 1.04 10.65
CA GLY A 515 -6.22 -0.15 11.51
C GLY A 515 -7.45 -1.04 11.29
N GLY A 516 -8.27 -0.79 10.26
CA GLY A 516 -9.48 -1.56 9.98
C GLY A 516 -10.76 -0.99 10.63
N PRO A 517 -11.94 -1.58 10.32
CA PRO A 517 -13.24 -1.07 10.74
C PRO A 517 -13.41 -0.90 12.25
N ALA A 518 -12.96 -1.86 13.03
CA ALA A 518 -13.05 -1.81 14.49
C ALA A 518 -12.20 -0.67 15.08
N TYR A 519 -11.07 -0.33 14.47
CA TYR A 519 -10.27 0.82 14.87
C TYR A 519 -10.93 2.15 14.47
N GLY A 520 -11.66 2.18 13.36
CA GLY A 520 -12.51 3.31 12.99
C GLY A 520 -13.57 3.61 14.05
N ALA A 521 -14.25 2.58 14.56
CA ALA A 521 -15.25 2.71 15.63
C ALA A 521 -14.64 3.31 16.91
N LEU A 522 -13.45 2.88 17.27
CA LEU A 522 -12.72 3.44 18.42
C LEU A 522 -12.40 4.93 18.23
N GLY A 523 -12.01 5.33 17.03
CA GLY A 523 -11.76 6.72 16.66
C GLY A 523 -12.99 7.61 16.85
N ALA A 524 -14.18 7.10 16.55
CA ALA A 524 -15.45 7.82 16.76
C ALA A 524 -15.76 8.10 18.24
N SER A 525 -15.43 7.15 19.10
CA SER A 525 -15.72 7.26 20.53
C SER A 525 -14.85 8.30 21.24
N LEU A 526 -13.62 8.49 20.80
CA LEU A 526 -12.60 9.23 21.55
C LEU A 526 -12.11 10.52 20.87
N GLY A 527 -12.34 10.66 19.54
CA GLY A 527 -11.66 11.69 18.75
C GLY A 527 -10.15 11.43 18.61
N PHE A 528 -9.53 12.06 17.63
CA PHE A 528 -8.11 11.87 17.34
C PHE A 528 -7.19 13.00 17.86
N GLY A 529 -7.62 13.82 18.80
CA GLY A 529 -6.92 15.06 19.19
C GLY A 529 -5.39 15.00 19.29
N GLU A 530 -4.83 13.83 19.62
CA GLU A 530 -3.38 13.58 19.66
C GLU A 530 -2.85 12.72 18.51
N ILE A 531 -3.62 11.75 18.01
CA ILE A 531 -3.20 10.79 16.98
C ILE A 531 -3.05 11.47 15.62
N VAL A 532 -3.94 12.38 15.26
CA VAL A 532 -3.86 13.16 14.00
C VAL A 532 -2.66 14.10 13.99
N LYS A 533 -2.26 14.64 15.14
CA LYS A 533 -1.08 15.50 15.24
C LYS A 533 0.22 14.75 14.97
N ARG A 534 0.28 13.44 15.29
CA ARG A 534 1.47 12.62 15.10
C ARG A 534 1.58 12.00 13.71
N SER A 535 0.47 11.77 13.01
CA SER A 535 0.49 11.08 11.71
C SER A 535 0.65 11.99 10.50
N ALA A 536 0.49 13.32 10.63
CA ALA A 536 0.62 14.34 9.57
C ALA A 536 -0.11 14.00 8.23
N ILE A 537 -1.06 13.05 8.28
CA ILE A 537 -1.81 12.62 7.12
C ILE A 537 -3.09 13.43 7.07
N THR A 538 -3.23 14.30 6.08
CA THR A 538 -4.52 14.93 5.77
C THR A 538 -5.49 13.87 5.26
N LEU A 539 -6.76 13.93 5.68
CA LEU A 539 -7.81 12.97 5.28
C LEU A 539 -7.91 12.79 3.75
N GLY A 540 -7.73 13.88 3.00
CA GLY A 540 -7.72 13.86 1.55
C GLY A 540 -6.60 13.01 0.97
N ALA A 541 -5.39 13.10 1.52
CA ALA A 541 -4.25 12.31 1.05
C ALA A 541 -4.44 10.80 1.29
N ALA A 542 -5.07 10.41 2.40
CA ALA A 542 -5.32 9.01 2.70
C ALA A 542 -6.41 8.40 1.79
N PHE A 543 -7.50 9.16 1.52
CA PHE A 543 -8.56 8.73 0.58
C PHE A 543 -8.02 8.62 -0.85
N THR A 544 -7.24 9.62 -1.28
CA THR A 544 -6.71 9.68 -2.65
C THR A 544 -5.64 8.63 -2.89
N ALA A 545 -4.75 8.37 -1.94
CA ALA A 545 -3.73 7.33 -2.09
C ALA A 545 -4.35 5.93 -2.19
N GLY A 546 -5.34 5.59 -1.37
CA GLY A 546 -6.01 4.29 -1.39
C GLY A 546 -6.84 4.06 -2.67
N ALA A 547 -7.65 5.05 -3.09
CA ALA A 547 -8.50 4.94 -4.27
C ALA A 547 -7.69 4.92 -5.58
N ILE A 548 -6.58 5.66 -5.66
CA ILE A 548 -5.73 5.73 -6.86
C ILE A 548 -4.97 4.44 -7.09
N LEU A 549 -4.42 3.82 -6.02
CA LEU A 549 -3.65 2.58 -6.12
C LEU A 549 -4.50 1.41 -6.64
N ALA A 550 -5.80 1.39 -6.31
CA ALA A 550 -6.70 0.32 -6.73
C ALA A 550 -7.16 0.42 -8.19
N PHE A 551 -7.27 1.64 -8.77
CA PHE A 551 -7.99 1.86 -10.04
C PHE A 551 -7.15 2.26 -11.25
N THR A 552 -5.93 2.77 -11.07
CA THR A 552 -5.09 3.18 -12.20
C THR A 552 -4.83 2.06 -13.23
N PRO A 553 -4.63 0.79 -12.87
CA PRO A 553 -4.41 -0.28 -13.84
C PRO A 553 -5.66 -0.69 -14.63
N ILE A 554 -6.84 -0.71 -13.99
CA ILE A 554 -8.06 -1.31 -14.57
C ILE A 554 -8.70 -0.36 -15.59
N GLY A 555 -8.82 0.92 -15.28
CA GLY A 555 -9.44 1.90 -16.16
C GLY A 555 -8.61 2.17 -17.43
N ILE A 556 -7.29 2.22 -17.29
CA ILE A 556 -6.36 2.47 -18.39
C ILE A 556 -6.19 1.22 -19.27
N ALA A 557 -6.10 0.03 -18.67
CA ALA A 557 -6.07 -1.23 -19.41
C ALA A 557 -7.33 -1.45 -20.26
N ALA A 558 -8.50 -1.07 -19.79
CA ALA A 558 -9.75 -1.14 -20.58
C ALA A 558 -9.72 -0.21 -21.80
N ILE A 559 -9.05 0.95 -21.71
CA ILE A 559 -8.87 1.87 -22.83
C ILE A 559 -7.90 1.29 -23.87
N THR A 560 -6.82 0.66 -23.40
CA THR A 560 -5.73 0.18 -24.26
C THR A 560 -6.01 -1.18 -24.90
N THR A 561 -6.62 -2.14 -24.20
CA THR A 561 -7.04 -3.42 -24.80
C THR A 561 -8.13 -3.26 -25.84
N ALA A 562 -9.00 -2.27 -25.73
CA ALA A 562 -10.01 -1.97 -26.73
C ALA A 562 -9.40 -1.42 -28.04
N ALA A 563 -8.25 -0.74 -27.98
CA ALA A 563 -7.54 -0.22 -29.15
C ALA A 563 -6.72 -1.30 -29.89
N SER A 564 -6.20 -2.32 -29.18
CA SER A 564 -5.32 -3.35 -29.74
C SER A 564 -6.01 -4.41 -30.62
N VAL A 565 -7.35 -4.51 -30.62
CA VAL A 565 -8.10 -5.56 -31.36
C VAL A 565 -8.53 -5.13 -32.78
N ALA A 566 -8.23 -3.90 -33.20
CA ALA A 566 -8.59 -3.47 -34.56
C ALA A 566 -7.67 -4.11 -35.61
N THR A 567 -7.93 -5.35 -35.98
CA THR A 567 -7.42 -5.95 -37.21
C THR A 567 -7.88 -5.10 -38.41
N ILE A 568 -7.01 -4.21 -38.85
CA ILE A 568 -7.24 -3.44 -40.10
C ILE A 568 -7.18 -4.42 -41.24
N GLY A 569 -8.35 -4.65 -41.86
CA GLY A 569 -8.51 -5.56 -42.99
C GLY A 569 -7.48 -5.33 -44.09
N ALA A 570 -6.87 -6.40 -44.53
CA ALA A 570 -5.83 -6.43 -45.54
C ALA A 570 -6.36 -5.98 -46.90
N GLY A 571 -6.29 -4.68 -47.16
CA GLY A 571 -6.36 -4.16 -48.55
C GLY A 571 -4.96 -4.20 -49.15
N ILE A 572 -4.68 -5.16 -50.00
CA ILE A 572 -3.47 -5.20 -50.82
C ILE A 572 -3.52 -4.03 -51.78
N LEU A 573 -2.76 -2.97 -51.53
CA LEU A 573 -2.53 -1.89 -52.49
C LEU A 573 -1.14 -2.12 -53.12
N GLN A 574 -1.12 -2.39 -54.40
CA GLN A 574 0.09 -2.24 -55.22
C GLN A 574 0.49 -0.76 -55.22
N ILE A 575 1.65 -0.45 -54.61
CA ILE A 575 2.09 0.93 -54.48
C ILE A 575 3.57 1.07 -54.89
N THR A 576 3.77 1.96 -55.84
CA THR A 576 5.05 2.46 -56.36
C THR A 576 5.61 3.65 -55.52
N THR A 577 5.12 3.91 -54.31
CA THR A 577 5.55 5.05 -53.49
C THR A 577 6.58 4.64 -52.45
N GLY A 578 7.53 5.54 -52.14
CA GLY A 578 8.64 5.28 -51.18
C GLY A 578 8.16 4.97 -49.76
N GLY A 579 8.97 4.29 -48.98
CA GLY A 579 8.66 3.79 -47.63
C GLY A 579 8.13 4.83 -46.65
N LYS A 580 8.55 6.10 -46.76
CA LYS A 580 8.08 7.19 -45.88
C LYS A 580 6.60 7.51 -46.13
N ALA A 581 6.17 7.64 -47.39
CA ALA A 581 4.77 7.92 -47.73
C ALA A 581 3.83 6.77 -47.30
N LEU A 582 4.30 5.54 -47.34
CA LEU A 582 3.60 4.37 -46.82
C LEU A 582 3.46 4.42 -45.30
N THR A 583 4.54 4.79 -44.59
CA THR A 583 4.52 4.98 -43.15
C THR A 583 3.51 6.03 -42.73
N ASP A 584 3.51 7.20 -43.39
CA ASP A 584 2.60 8.30 -43.06
C ASP A 584 1.11 7.91 -43.35
N LYS A 585 0.86 7.20 -44.43
CA LYS A 585 -0.49 6.71 -44.75
C LYS A 585 -0.98 5.70 -43.67
N TYR A 586 -0.13 4.78 -43.30
CA TYR A 586 -0.46 3.77 -42.31
C TYR A 586 -0.62 4.37 -40.91
N LYS A 587 0.25 5.30 -40.54
CA LYS A 587 0.14 6.11 -39.30
C LYS A 587 -1.22 6.83 -39.21
N LYS A 588 -1.70 7.38 -40.35
CA LYS A 588 -3.03 8.00 -40.39
C LYS A 588 -4.17 6.99 -40.19
N GLN A 589 -4.06 5.79 -40.78
CA GLN A 589 -5.08 4.74 -40.57
C GLN A 589 -5.12 4.25 -39.11
N LEU A 590 -3.97 4.05 -38.50
CA LEU A 590 -3.88 3.69 -37.05
C LEU A 590 -4.49 4.78 -36.16
N LYS A 591 -4.20 6.05 -36.46
CA LYS A 591 -4.79 7.19 -35.78
C LYS A 591 -6.32 7.17 -35.83
N ASP A 592 -6.89 7.05 -37.04
CA ASP A 592 -8.32 7.08 -37.22
C ASP A 592 -9.01 5.88 -36.55
N SER A 593 -8.40 4.69 -36.61
CA SER A 593 -8.88 3.49 -35.94
C SER A 593 -8.84 3.62 -34.40
N PHE A 594 -7.74 4.13 -33.85
CA PHE A 594 -7.58 4.34 -32.42
C PHE A 594 -8.60 5.35 -31.87
N ILE A 595 -8.78 6.48 -32.55
CA ILE A 595 -9.78 7.49 -32.18
C ILE A 595 -11.21 6.92 -32.26
N SER A 596 -11.51 6.15 -33.32
CA SER A 596 -12.82 5.51 -33.45
C SER A 596 -13.13 4.57 -32.30
N LYS A 597 -12.14 3.75 -31.92
CA LYS A 597 -12.29 2.79 -30.84
C LYS A 597 -12.43 3.48 -29.48
N MET A 598 -11.63 4.50 -29.21
CA MET A 598 -11.78 5.30 -27.99
C MET A 598 -13.15 5.97 -27.90
N LYS A 599 -13.70 6.48 -29.00
CA LYS A 599 -15.06 7.06 -29.01
C LYS A 599 -16.13 6.01 -28.73
N GLU A 600 -15.98 4.80 -29.28
CA GLU A 600 -16.91 3.68 -29.08
C GLU A 600 -16.94 3.24 -27.60
N THR A 601 -15.78 3.16 -26.94
CA THR A 601 -15.67 2.67 -25.56
C THR A 601 -15.80 3.77 -24.50
N ARG A 602 -15.88 5.05 -24.88
CA ARG A 602 -15.86 6.21 -23.97
C ARG A 602 -16.88 6.12 -22.85
N GLU A 603 -18.15 5.92 -23.21
CA GLU A 603 -19.28 5.91 -22.26
C GLU A 603 -19.14 4.79 -21.23
N GLU A 604 -18.80 3.59 -21.69
CA GLU A 604 -18.61 2.41 -20.86
C GLU A 604 -17.40 2.58 -19.91
N SER A 605 -16.27 3.04 -20.46
CA SER A 605 -15.05 3.26 -19.68
C SER A 605 -15.25 4.30 -18.58
N CYS A 606 -15.90 5.43 -18.91
CA CYS A 606 -16.19 6.48 -17.91
C CYS A 606 -17.16 5.99 -16.83
N SER A 607 -18.17 5.21 -17.21
CA SER A 607 -19.16 4.68 -16.28
C SER A 607 -18.57 3.64 -15.34
N ASN A 608 -17.77 2.69 -15.86
CA ASN A 608 -17.12 1.65 -15.06
C ASN A 608 -16.10 2.25 -14.08
N TYR A 609 -15.31 3.21 -14.53
CA TYR A 609 -14.34 3.89 -13.68
C TYR A 609 -15.02 4.66 -12.53
N ALA A 610 -16.07 5.41 -12.85
CA ALA A 610 -16.82 6.16 -11.84
C ALA A 610 -17.52 5.23 -10.83
N ALA A 611 -18.08 4.11 -11.30
CA ALA A 611 -18.70 3.11 -10.43
C ALA A 611 -17.67 2.48 -9.47
N GLY A 612 -16.47 2.21 -9.96
CA GLY A 612 -15.38 1.70 -9.12
C GLY A 612 -15.02 2.68 -8.00
N ILE A 613 -14.74 3.94 -8.32
CA ILE A 613 -14.42 4.96 -7.30
C ILE A 613 -15.55 5.12 -6.28
N ALA A 614 -16.81 5.19 -6.74
CA ALA A 614 -17.94 5.32 -5.84
C ALA A 614 -18.08 4.09 -4.91
N SER A 615 -17.79 2.87 -5.42
CA SER A 615 -17.81 1.64 -4.65
C SER A 615 -16.75 1.64 -3.54
N ASP A 616 -15.53 2.09 -3.83
CA ASP A 616 -14.45 2.13 -2.85
C ASP A 616 -14.70 3.15 -1.75
N VAL A 617 -15.19 4.33 -2.13
CA VAL A 617 -15.58 5.34 -1.14
C VAL A 617 -16.73 4.82 -0.28
N LYS A 618 -17.72 4.14 -0.90
CA LYS A 618 -18.84 3.53 -0.19
C LYS A 618 -18.37 2.53 0.86
N GLU A 619 -17.44 1.64 0.51
CA GLU A 619 -16.89 0.63 1.43
C GLU A 619 -16.36 1.29 2.72
N LYS A 620 -15.63 2.40 2.60
CA LYS A 620 -15.10 3.12 3.76
C LYS A 620 -16.18 3.80 4.62
N TYR A 621 -17.25 4.29 3.99
CA TYR A 621 -18.36 4.87 4.73
C TYR A 621 -19.30 3.82 5.33
N GLN A 622 -19.33 2.60 4.79
CA GLN A 622 -20.05 1.48 5.39
C GLN A 622 -19.50 1.13 6.77
N ASP A 623 -18.19 1.27 6.96
CA ASP A 623 -17.56 1.09 8.28
C ASP A 623 -18.09 2.10 9.31
N VAL A 624 -18.42 3.33 8.89
CA VAL A 624 -19.06 4.33 9.77
C VAL A 624 -20.43 3.84 10.24
N VAL A 625 -21.25 3.35 9.32
CA VAL A 625 -22.60 2.82 9.66
C VAL A 625 -22.48 1.62 10.58
N THR A 626 -21.56 0.70 10.28
CA THR A 626 -21.32 -0.49 11.11
C THR A 626 -20.91 -0.11 12.55
N ALA A 627 -20.08 0.90 12.70
CA ALA A 627 -19.67 1.36 14.03
C ALA A 627 -20.85 1.95 14.84
N LEU A 628 -21.74 2.72 14.18
CA LEU A 628 -22.94 3.23 14.84
C LEU A 628 -23.89 2.10 15.23
N ASP A 629 -24.05 1.07 14.39
CA ASP A 629 -24.83 -0.12 14.71
C ASP A 629 -24.27 -0.90 15.92
N ASN A 630 -22.95 -1.05 15.98
CA ASN A 630 -22.28 -1.72 17.10
C ASN A 630 -22.52 -0.98 18.42
N GLU A 631 -22.43 0.34 18.43
CA GLU A 631 -22.72 1.15 19.63
C GLU A 631 -24.16 0.92 20.16
N ILE A 632 -25.14 0.87 19.26
CA ILE A 632 -26.53 0.54 19.61
C ILE A 632 -26.63 -0.90 20.11
N GLY A 633 -25.97 -1.85 19.43
CA GLY A 633 -25.94 -3.26 19.78
C GLY A 633 -25.45 -3.51 21.21
N ILE A 634 -24.34 -2.83 21.57
CA ILE A 634 -23.77 -2.91 22.93
C ILE A 634 -24.78 -2.46 23.99
N GLU A 635 -25.47 -1.36 23.79
CA GLU A 635 -26.46 -0.87 24.78
C GLU A 635 -27.68 -1.82 24.90
N LYS A 636 -28.15 -2.36 23.77
CA LYS A 636 -29.21 -3.39 23.76
C LYS A 636 -28.79 -4.67 24.49
N SER A 637 -27.58 -5.13 24.26
CA SER A 637 -27.03 -6.32 24.93
C SER A 637 -26.88 -6.11 26.43
N LYS A 638 -26.44 -4.93 26.86
CA LYS A 638 -26.41 -4.57 28.30
C LYS A 638 -27.81 -4.65 28.94
N ILE A 639 -28.83 -4.09 28.29
CA ILE A 639 -30.23 -4.14 28.81
C ILE A 639 -30.66 -5.59 28.92
N ALA A 640 -30.49 -6.40 27.87
CA ALA A 640 -30.89 -7.80 27.85
C ALA A 640 -30.18 -8.61 28.95
N SER A 641 -28.88 -8.39 29.17
CA SER A 641 -28.13 -9.02 30.26
C SER A 641 -28.64 -8.65 31.64
N LEU A 642 -29.04 -7.38 31.84
CA LEU A 642 -29.62 -6.92 33.12
C LEU A 642 -30.97 -7.54 33.40
N GLU A 643 -31.82 -7.70 32.38
CA GLU A 643 -33.13 -8.36 32.53
C GLU A 643 -32.97 -9.86 32.86
N GLU A 644 -31.91 -10.51 32.37
CA GLU A 644 -31.56 -11.88 32.74
C GLU A 644 -31.03 -11.94 34.18
N ASP A 645 -30.19 -10.99 34.56
CA ASP A 645 -29.58 -10.92 35.90
C ASP A 645 -30.62 -10.62 37.01
N GLN A 646 -31.75 -10.03 36.65
CA GLN A 646 -32.90 -9.87 37.57
C GLN A 646 -33.36 -11.20 38.16
N LYS A 647 -33.26 -12.26 37.39
CA LYS A 647 -33.69 -13.62 37.77
C LYS A 647 -32.67 -14.33 38.66
N LYS A 648 -31.48 -13.74 38.86
CA LYS A 648 -30.35 -14.29 39.60
C LYS A 648 -30.28 -13.75 41.03
N SER A 649 -29.58 -14.46 41.90
CA SER A 649 -29.45 -14.09 43.32
C SER A 649 -28.53 -12.88 43.54
N GLU A 650 -28.63 -12.25 44.71
CA GLU A 650 -27.75 -11.17 45.16
C GLU A 650 -26.26 -11.66 45.21
N ALA A 651 -26.02 -12.96 45.46
CA ALA A 651 -24.72 -13.56 45.44
C ALA A 651 -24.10 -13.53 44.00
N ASP A 652 -24.91 -13.78 42.97
CA ASP A 652 -24.46 -13.75 41.57
C ASP A 652 -24.03 -12.34 41.15
N ARG A 653 -24.77 -11.32 41.58
CA ARG A 653 -24.43 -9.89 41.34
C ARG A 653 -23.13 -9.51 42.02
N THR A 654 -22.94 -9.92 43.26
CA THR A 654 -21.71 -9.67 44.02
C THR A 654 -20.53 -10.34 43.35
N GLN A 655 -20.71 -11.56 42.82
CA GLN A 655 -19.67 -12.27 42.07
C GLN A 655 -19.31 -11.50 40.76
N LYS A 656 -20.29 -11.03 39.98
CA LYS A 656 -20.04 -10.24 38.77
C LYS A 656 -19.29 -8.94 39.09
N LEU A 657 -19.67 -8.21 40.15
CA LEU A 657 -18.94 -7.01 40.60
C LEU A 657 -17.49 -7.32 40.99
N GLY A 658 -17.25 -8.47 41.61
CA GLY A 658 -15.90 -8.96 41.91
C GLY A 658 -15.06 -9.16 40.65
N VAL A 659 -15.64 -9.83 39.66
CA VAL A 659 -14.98 -10.05 38.34
C VAL A 659 -14.69 -8.74 37.63
N LEU A 660 -15.65 -7.80 37.60
CA LEU A 660 -15.43 -6.47 36.97
C LEU A 660 -14.29 -5.72 37.62
N LYS A 661 -14.15 -5.79 38.95
CA LYS A 661 -13.06 -5.16 39.68
C LYS A 661 -11.69 -5.80 39.37
N GLU A 662 -11.63 -7.12 39.22
CA GLU A 662 -10.42 -7.82 38.81
C GLU A 662 -10.01 -7.44 37.38
N VAL A 663 -10.99 -7.39 36.43
CA VAL A 663 -10.77 -6.92 35.07
C VAL A 663 -10.23 -5.48 35.08
N GLU A 664 -10.85 -4.57 35.84
CA GLU A 664 -10.42 -3.17 35.93
C GLU A 664 -8.98 -3.04 36.42
N ASN A 665 -8.58 -3.81 37.45
CA ASN A 665 -7.21 -3.83 37.96
C ASN A 665 -6.24 -4.32 36.87
N THR A 666 -6.58 -5.41 36.18
CA THR A 666 -5.76 -5.97 35.11
C THR A 666 -5.62 -5.00 33.94
N LEU A 667 -6.68 -4.31 33.55
CA LEU A 667 -6.64 -3.25 32.53
C LEU A 667 -5.70 -2.11 32.96
N GLY A 668 -5.69 -1.72 34.23
CA GLY A 668 -4.75 -0.74 34.78
C GLY A 668 -3.30 -1.19 34.69
N GLU A 669 -3.01 -2.47 34.91
CA GLU A 669 -1.66 -3.04 34.77
C GLU A 669 -1.21 -3.03 33.30
N ILE A 670 -2.11 -3.42 32.37
CA ILE A 670 -1.86 -3.40 30.90
C ILE A 670 -1.61 -1.97 30.44
N GLU A 671 -2.43 -1.01 30.87
CA GLU A 671 -2.28 0.42 30.55
C GLU A 671 -0.91 0.94 30.99
N ASN A 672 -0.51 0.63 32.23
CA ASN A 672 0.81 1.04 32.74
C ASN A 672 1.97 0.41 31.95
N ALA A 673 1.85 -0.87 31.57
CA ALA A 673 2.85 -1.56 30.77
C ALA A 673 2.98 -0.94 29.37
N LEU A 674 1.86 -0.64 28.70
CA LEU A 674 1.85 0.01 27.39
C LEU A 674 2.39 1.44 27.45
N ASN A 675 2.02 2.24 28.46
CA ASN A 675 2.55 3.58 28.68
C ASN A 675 4.07 3.56 28.94
N LYS A 676 4.57 2.56 29.66
CA LYS A 676 6.00 2.39 29.85
C LYS A 676 6.71 2.07 28.55
N LEU A 677 6.15 1.14 27.76
CA LEU A 677 6.70 0.78 26.44
C LEU A 677 6.69 2.00 25.50
N ALA A 678 5.63 2.81 25.49
CA ALA A 678 5.56 4.04 24.69
C ALA A 678 6.71 5.00 25.04
N LYS A 679 6.94 5.27 26.33
CA LYS A 679 8.05 6.12 26.80
C LYS A 679 9.43 5.57 26.46
N GLU A 680 9.61 4.26 26.47
CA GLU A 680 10.87 3.61 26.07
C GLU A 680 11.08 3.63 24.55
N ILE A 681 10.01 3.81 23.77
CA ILE A 681 10.05 3.91 22.30
C ILE A 681 10.30 5.37 21.87
N GLU A 682 9.68 6.36 22.51
CA GLU A 682 9.93 7.79 22.29
C GLU A 682 11.40 8.17 22.55
#